data_4da1a1957cd5c8aeefef6c1c07639f1e
#
_entry.id   4da1a1957cd5c8aeefef6c1c07639f1e
#
_cell.length_a   1.000
_cell.length_b   1.000
_cell.length_c   1.000
_cell.angle_alpha   90.00
_cell.angle_beta   90.00
_cell.angle_gamma   90.00
#
_symmetry.space_group_name_H-M   'P 1'
#
loop_
_entity.id
_entity.type
_entity.pdbx_description
1 polymer ?
#
loop_
_entity_poly.entity_id
_entity_poly.type
_entity_poly.pdbx_seq_one_letter_code
_entity_poly.pdbx_strand_id
1 'polypeptide(L)'
;MYWFGVTLLAALAQCTAALRPRPDRGQHVIRDKNESSMGASKARWPSGLHLAVDYYPSQWPESMWEPDIAAMKDLNISYVRINEFDWAILEPEQGVYDFSVLDKTIQLLGQYGLKAILGTPTASPPNWLVNQYPSTMFVDVTNATYTFGSRRYYSFSSFAYRELSRNITQALAQRYGHDPTVVAWQLDNEFGCHSTVRTYDADAVKRFRTWLQNKYGNVEAMNEAQGRVFWSNQYQSFDDVLLPYLKVYTTNNLETLDFFTFSSDMVAEFAKEQAQILRQFAPDQAITTNFMMQFTEFDHYKFAREVGIDFATFDEYPLSGPSQYSWLSDQDLADTLRTGLPDYQAFHHALYRGIAGAAYGDVEGPFGVMEMEPGVLNWNQFRVSPWEGMVRLWTLETYAAKGDIVNYFRWRQVPYAQEQTLSGLHISDGSQDEGYFEVQDVAVNDLPTLRAELGTNSTHEPQGDVAVVFDYASVWTWAIEPYSGSWDVKSSSYTDAALNYADLSYGFYSALRRLGLSIDVIGPEQSLEGYKMVVVPSMPIIPDAFNALLTAYTGPVVFGPRSAALTANFSYAPGIQPSQGALRDRLPMRVTRIETPPEYANSGVSYGGTNYSISYWEEWVSCERENKTSNVAVTSISKHRAGKPMACASDGSWHYLGFNPPVDFLVAYLGDVAANASINDLTGKAASKENDLGSSLRLLRRGQLLWAFNYGTDTVAAPTVGEDAKLVIGQAGEIPAAGVSVWKVGS
;
A
#
# COMPACT_ATOMS: atom_id res chain seq x y z
N MET A 1 -36.31 42.22 48.59
CA MET A 1 -37.14 43.36 48.33
C MET A 1 -37.30 43.59 46.82
N TYR A 2 -38.51 43.51 46.34
CA TYR A 2 -39.04 43.79 44.98
C TYR A 2 -38.48 42.99 43.80
N TRP A 3 -39.13 41.98 43.29
CA TRP A 3 -40.34 41.80 42.52
C TRP A 3 -40.50 42.82 41.37
N PHE A 4 -40.34 42.28 40.12
CA PHE A 4 -41.28 42.50 39.04
C PHE A 4 -41.19 41.34 38.03
N GLY A 5 -42.29 40.57 38.01
CA GLY A 5 -42.55 39.62 36.96
C GLY A 5 -43.25 40.37 35.80
N VAL A 6 -42.88 39.92 34.57
CA VAL A 6 -43.74 40.16 33.41
C VAL A 6 -43.94 38.89 32.68
N THR A 7 -45.14 38.41 32.75
CA THR A 7 -45.71 37.33 31.93
C THR A 7 -45.82 37.82 30.49
N LEU A 8 -45.36 37.12 29.52
CA LEU A 8 -45.83 37.26 28.16
C LEU A 8 -46.17 35.91 27.57
N LEU A 9 -47.46 35.74 27.26
CA LEU A 9 -48.03 34.57 26.59
C LEU A 9 -47.61 34.46 25.13
N ALA A 10 -47.36 33.20 24.75
CA ALA A 10 -47.69 32.50 23.52
C ALA A 10 -47.96 33.29 22.22
N ALA A 11 -47.14 33.00 21.23
CA ALA A 11 -47.59 32.85 19.85
C ALA A 11 -46.81 31.68 19.22
N LEU A 12 -47.41 30.50 19.26
CA LEU A 12 -47.08 29.36 18.39
C LEU A 12 -47.49 29.74 16.96
N ALA A 13 -46.57 30.24 16.17
CA ALA A 13 -46.70 30.24 14.72
C ALA A 13 -46.10 28.95 14.21
N GLN A 14 -46.92 28.01 13.82
CA GLN A 14 -46.59 26.85 13.01
C GLN A 14 -46.00 27.31 11.67
N CYS A 15 -44.70 27.32 11.52
CA CYS A 15 -44.04 27.26 10.22
C CYS A 15 -43.79 25.80 9.89
N THR A 16 -44.79 25.13 9.31
CA THR A 16 -44.58 23.94 8.48
C THR A 16 -43.91 24.40 7.20
N ALA A 17 -42.60 24.53 7.22
CA ALA A 17 -41.80 24.57 6.01
C ALA A 17 -41.83 23.18 5.41
N ALA A 18 -42.61 22.99 4.36
CA ALA A 18 -42.57 21.81 3.51
C ALA A 18 -41.13 21.60 3.04
N LEU A 19 -40.53 20.54 3.49
CA LEU A 19 -39.30 20.00 2.92
C LEU A 19 -39.58 19.61 1.45
N ARG A 20 -39.27 20.51 0.54
CA ARG A 20 -39.15 20.13 -0.87
C ARG A 20 -37.98 19.15 -0.96
N PRO A 21 -38.15 18.02 -1.63
CA PRO A 21 -37.02 17.15 -1.91
C PRO A 21 -36.00 17.97 -2.71
N ARG A 22 -34.75 18.07 -2.20
CA ARG A 22 -33.63 18.64 -2.94
C ARG A 22 -33.46 17.82 -4.20
N PRO A 23 -33.17 18.43 -5.35
CA PRO A 23 -32.80 17.66 -6.53
C PRO A 23 -31.52 16.88 -6.19
N ASP A 24 -31.62 15.59 -6.42
CA ASP A 24 -30.54 14.62 -6.44
C ASP A 24 -29.43 15.14 -7.40
N ARG A 25 -28.39 15.76 -6.86
CA ARG A 25 -27.18 16.15 -7.58
C ARG A 25 -26.01 15.29 -7.13
N GLY A 26 -26.28 14.06 -6.85
CA GLY A 26 -25.36 12.96 -6.97
C GLY A 26 -25.42 12.38 -8.37
N GLN A 27 -25.14 13.16 -9.40
CA GLN A 27 -24.62 12.55 -10.62
C GLN A 27 -23.21 12.07 -10.29
N HIS A 28 -23.14 10.91 -9.60
CA HIS A 28 -22.10 9.95 -9.94
C HIS A 28 -22.24 9.78 -11.45
N VAL A 29 -21.32 10.37 -12.20
CA VAL A 29 -21.03 9.92 -13.52
C VAL A 29 -20.69 8.45 -13.34
N ILE A 30 -21.68 7.58 -13.58
CA ILE A 30 -21.43 6.20 -13.97
C ILE A 30 -20.55 6.40 -15.20
N ARG A 31 -19.22 6.38 -14.98
CA ARG A 31 -18.28 6.35 -16.10
C ARG A 31 -18.74 5.19 -16.95
N ASP A 32 -19.12 5.50 -18.17
CA ASP A 32 -19.38 4.49 -19.18
C ASP A 32 -18.23 3.48 -19.09
N LYS A 33 -18.53 2.18 -19.01
CA LYS A 33 -17.52 1.11 -19.01
C LYS A 33 -16.58 1.17 -20.22
N ASN A 34 -16.75 2.16 -21.09
CA ASN A 34 -15.96 2.44 -22.29
C ASN A 34 -14.97 3.63 -22.15
N GLU A 35 -14.93 4.35 -21.04
CA GLU A 35 -13.73 5.14 -20.73
C GLU A 35 -12.69 4.19 -20.11
N SER A 36 -11.98 3.47 -20.98
CA SER A 36 -10.83 2.66 -20.67
C SER A 36 -9.86 3.50 -19.82
N SER A 37 -9.41 2.94 -18.72
CA SER A 37 -8.19 3.35 -18.03
C SER A 37 -7.17 3.79 -19.06
N MET A 38 -6.75 5.03 -19.10
CA MET A 38 -5.75 5.69 -20.00
C MET A 38 -4.93 4.79 -20.93
N GLY A 39 -5.53 3.75 -21.50
CA GLY A 39 -4.90 2.83 -22.44
C GLY A 39 -3.99 1.77 -21.79
N ALA A 40 -4.17 1.42 -20.50
CA ALA A 40 -3.50 0.27 -19.88
C ALA A 40 -3.74 -1.01 -20.66
N SER A 41 -2.71 -1.84 -20.82
CA SER A 41 -2.80 -3.12 -21.53
C SER A 41 -1.87 -4.15 -20.93
N LYS A 42 -2.44 -5.24 -20.41
CA LYS A 42 -1.67 -6.40 -19.93
C LYS A 42 -0.72 -6.99 -20.99
N ALA A 43 -1.06 -6.81 -22.28
CA ALA A 43 -0.26 -7.34 -23.38
C ALA A 43 1.06 -6.58 -23.63
N ARG A 44 1.24 -5.37 -23.09
CA ARG A 44 2.51 -4.62 -23.22
C ARG A 44 3.60 -5.17 -22.33
N TRP A 45 3.24 -5.77 -21.20
CA TRP A 45 4.19 -6.39 -20.28
C TRP A 45 4.23 -7.90 -20.51
N PRO A 46 5.38 -8.48 -20.89
CA PRO A 46 5.50 -9.93 -21.05
C PRO A 46 5.48 -10.61 -19.68
N SER A 47 4.42 -11.38 -19.42
CA SER A 47 4.32 -12.21 -18.22
C SER A 47 5.40 -13.29 -18.20
N GLY A 48 5.82 -13.71 -17.02
CA GLY A 48 6.79 -14.79 -16.86
C GLY A 48 7.47 -14.75 -15.50
N LEU A 49 8.60 -15.45 -15.41
CA LEU A 49 9.48 -15.40 -14.23
C LEU A 49 10.82 -14.79 -14.68
N HIS A 50 11.05 -13.54 -14.31
CA HIS A 50 12.19 -12.78 -14.79
C HIS A 50 13.05 -12.27 -13.63
N LEU A 51 14.37 -12.42 -13.79
CA LEU A 51 15.37 -11.73 -12.97
C LEU A 51 15.76 -10.42 -13.65
N ALA A 52 15.94 -9.40 -12.85
CA ALA A 52 16.36 -8.08 -13.31
C ALA A 52 17.32 -7.43 -12.30
N VAL A 53 17.93 -6.31 -12.69
CA VAL A 53 18.87 -5.61 -11.83
C VAL A 53 18.90 -4.12 -12.16
N ASP A 54 19.11 -3.29 -11.15
CA ASP A 54 19.38 -1.87 -11.32
C ASP A 54 20.84 -1.64 -11.65
N TYR A 55 21.08 -0.84 -12.68
CA TYR A 55 22.42 -0.50 -13.14
C TYR A 55 22.53 0.96 -13.55
N TYR A 56 23.56 1.63 -13.06
CA TYR A 56 23.80 3.06 -13.33
C TYR A 56 25.15 3.23 -14.00
N PRO A 57 25.24 3.10 -15.34
CA PRO A 57 26.51 3.20 -16.08
C PRO A 57 27.23 4.53 -15.86
N SER A 58 26.47 5.62 -15.68
CA SER A 58 27.01 6.95 -15.38
C SER A 58 27.87 7.01 -14.11
N GLN A 59 27.73 6.05 -13.20
CA GLN A 59 28.49 5.97 -11.96
C GLN A 59 29.79 5.19 -12.09
N TRP A 60 30.07 4.58 -13.25
CA TRP A 60 31.21 3.70 -13.49
C TRP A 60 32.01 4.12 -14.73
N PRO A 61 33.33 3.86 -14.76
CA PRO A 61 34.12 4.01 -15.98
C PRO A 61 33.53 3.20 -17.13
N GLU A 62 33.50 3.77 -18.32
CA GLU A 62 32.96 3.12 -19.52
C GLU A 62 33.55 1.72 -19.80
N SER A 63 34.81 1.50 -19.44
CA SER A 63 35.49 0.21 -19.57
C SER A 63 34.89 -0.92 -18.73
N MET A 64 34.02 -0.61 -17.77
CA MET A 64 33.33 -1.57 -16.93
C MET A 64 31.95 -1.96 -17.49
N TRP A 65 31.34 -1.16 -18.37
CA TRP A 65 29.96 -1.36 -18.82
C TRP A 65 29.76 -2.69 -19.55
N GLU A 66 30.58 -2.97 -20.55
CA GLU A 66 30.46 -4.21 -21.33
C GLU A 66 30.76 -5.47 -20.49
N PRO A 67 31.80 -5.53 -19.65
CA PRO A 67 32.01 -6.64 -18.72
C PRO A 67 30.86 -6.86 -17.74
N ASP A 68 30.27 -5.80 -17.18
CA ASP A 68 29.14 -5.90 -16.26
C ASP A 68 27.89 -6.46 -17.00
N ILE A 69 27.60 -5.94 -18.18
CA ILE A 69 26.46 -6.38 -19.00
C ILE A 69 26.62 -7.84 -19.45
N ALA A 70 27.82 -8.26 -19.80
CA ALA A 70 28.13 -9.65 -20.12
C ALA A 70 27.88 -10.57 -18.90
N ALA A 71 28.34 -10.18 -17.72
CA ALA A 71 28.12 -10.93 -16.48
C ALA A 71 26.63 -10.96 -16.07
N MET A 72 25.86 -9.90 -16.31
CA MET A 72 24.39 -9.91 -16.13
C MET A 72 23.73 -10.96 -17.03
N LYS A 73 24.17 -11.07 -18.28
CA LYS A 73 23.67 -12.09 -19.22
C LYS A 73 24.00 -13.50 -18.74
N ASP A 74 25.19 -13.72 -18.23
CA ASP A 74 25.64 -15.03 -17.71
C ASP A 74 24.84 -15.44 -16.46
N LEU A 75 24.40 -14.46 -15.65
CA LEU A 75 23.50 -14.66 -14.49
C LEU A 75 22.02 -14.84 -14.89
N ASN A 76 21.69 -14.92 -16.19
CA ASN A 76 20.33 -15.05 -16.70
C ASN A 76 19.41 -13.83 -16.37
N ILE A 77 19.99 -12.65 -16.19
CA ILE A 77 19.23 -11.40 -16.10
C ILE A 77 18.49 -11.17 -17.43
N SER A 78 17.24 -10.77 -17.36
CA SER A 78 16.40 -10.48 -18.52
C SER A 78 16.23 -8.98 -18.76
N TYR A 79 16.09 -8.21 -17.68
CA TYR A 79 15.82 -6.77 -17.71
C TYR A 79 16.84 -6.02 -16.87
N VAL A 80 17.19 -4.80 -17.34
CA VAL A 80 18.07 -3.88 -16.61
C VAL A 80 17.37 -2.54 -16.49
N ARG A 81 17.11 -2.08 -15.25
CA ARG A 81 16.55 -0.76 -14.97
C ARG A 81 17.67 0.27 -14.96
N ILE A 82 17.48 1.40 -15.66
CA ILE A 82 18.47 2.45 -15.85
C ILE A 82 17.85 3.83 -15.91
N ASN A 83 18.64 4.88 -15.63
CA ASN A 83 18.39 6.29 -16.03
C ASN A 83 17.54 7.15 -15.08
N GLU A 84 16.86 6.64 -14.09
CA GLU A 84 15.91 7.39 -13.24
C GLU A 84 16.51 8.56 -12.45
N PHE A 85 17.85 8.66 -12.38
CA PHE A 85 18.56 9.74 -11.68
C PHE A 85 19.47 10.59 -12.59
N ASP A 86 19.49 10.35 -13.89
CA ASP A 86 20.51 10.91 -14.81
C ASP A 86 20.10 12.24 -15.49
N TRP A 87 19.10 13.01 -14.99
CA TRP A 87 18.62 14.21 -15.66
C TRP A 87 19.73 15.22 -15.94
N ALA A 88 20.64 15.47 -14.97
CA ALA A 88 21.76 16.41 -15.16
C ALA A 88 22.76 15.96 -16.24
N ILE A 89 22.85 14.67 -16.52
CA ILE A 89 23.70 14.10 -17.60
C ILE A 89 22.98 14.25 -18.94
N LEU A 90 21.69 13.93 -18.97
CA LEU A 90 20.86 13.97 -20.18
C LEU A 90 20.58 15.40 -20.67
N GLU A 91 20.49 16.36 -19.76
CA GLU A 91 20.20 17.76 -20.04
C GLU A 91 21.11 18.68 -19.18
N PRO A 92 22.40 18.81 -19.54
CA PRO A 92 23.37 19.60 -18.80
C PRO A 92 23.03 21.09 -18.74
N GLU A 93 22.34 21.61 -19.76
CA GLU A 93 21.77 22.97 -19.83
C GLU A 93 20.35 22.86 -20.38
N GLN A 94 19.46 23.77 -19.98
CA GLN A 94 18.06 23.73 -20.40
C GLN A 94 17.92 23.65 -21.92
N GLY A 95 17.26 22.60 -22.41
CA GLY A 95 17.02 22.36 -23.83
C GLY A 95 18.22 21.82 -24.60
N VAL A 96 19.36 21.57 -23.94
CA VAL A 96 20.56 20.98 -24.56
C VAL A 96 20.68 19.54 -24.08
N TYR A 97 20.41 18.59 -24.98
CA TYR A 97 20.38 17.15 -24.63
C TYR A 97 21.65 16.44 -25.05
N ASP A 98 22.21 15.60 -24.15
CA ASP A 98 23.28 14.67 -24.40
C ASP A 98 22.87 13.24 -24.01
N PHE A 99 22.57 12.42 -25.01
CA PHE A 99 22.16 11.03 -24.83
C PHE A 99 23.31 10.03 -25.01
N SER A 100 24.56 10.48 -25.12
CA SER A 100 25.71 9.62 -25.50
C SER A 100 25.90 8.42 -24.57
N VAL A 101 25.80 8.62 -23.25
CA VAL A 101 25.89 7.55 -22.23
C VAL A 101 24.74 6.57 -22.37
N LEU A 102 23.52 7.08 -22.49
CA LEU A 102 22.31 6.26 -22.57
C LEU A 102 22.22 5.48 -23.89
N ASP A 103 22.56 6.12 -25.03
CA ASP A 103 22.62 5.47 -26.35
C ASP A 103 23.55 4.26 -26.32
N LYS A 104 24.76 4.44 -25.77
CA LYS A 104 25.74 3.36 -25.69
C LYS A 104 25.30 2.25 -24.76
N THR A 105 24.69 2.58 -23.64
CA THR A 105 24.17 1.59 -22.70
C THR A 105 23.07 0.74 -23.33
N ILE A 106 22.07 1.37 -23.96
CA ILE A 106 20.98 0.67 -24.66
C ILE A 106 21.52 -0.21 -25.79
N GLN A 107 22.49 0.31 -26.56
CA GLN A 107 23.14 -0.48 -27.59
C GLN A 107 23.82 -1.73 -27.03
N LEU A 108 24.58 -1.61 -25.94
CA LEU A 108 25.26 -2.74 -25.29
C LEU A 108 24.23 -3.76 -24.78
N LEU A 109 23.19 -3.32 -24.06
CA LEU A 109 22.13 -4.20 -23.60
C LEU A 109 21.51 -5.00 -24.76
N GLY A 110 21.19 -4.33 -25.88
CA GLY A 110 20.66 -4.97 -27.07
C GLY A 110 21.61 -5.98 -27.71
N GLN A 111 22.93 -5.70 -27.74
CA GLN A 111 23.96 -6.62 -28.26
C GLN A 111 24.05 -7.92 -27.44
N TYR A 112 23.85 -7.84 -26.11
CA TYR A 112 23.84 -9.01 -25.23
C TYR A 112 22.44 -9.65 -25.08
N GLY A 113 21.41 -9.11 -25.79
CA GLY A 113 20.05 -9.63 -25.79
C GLY A 113 19.30 -9.34 -24.48
N LEU A 114 19.76 -8.38 -23.69
CA LEU A 114 19.08 -7.85 -22.52
C LEU A 114 18.08 -6.76 -22.92
N LYS A 115 17.11 -6.48 -22.06
CA LYS A 115 16.11 -5.44 -22.25
C LYS A 115 16.22 -4.36 -21.19
N ALA A 116 15.90 -3.14 -21.55
CA ALA A 116 15.91 -2.00 -20.64
C ALA A 116 14.50 -1.67 -20.11
N ILE A 117 14.41 -1.40 -18.81
CA ILE A 117 13.33 -0.63 -18.18
C ILE A 117 13.90 0.77 -17.98
N LEU A 118 13.36 1.75 -18.71
CA LEU A 118 13.93 3.10 -18.77
C LEU A 118 13.20 4.03 -17.81
N GLY A 119 13.92 4.57 -16.81
CA GLY A 119 13.37 5.54 -15.87
C GLY A 119 13.23 6.94 -16.49
N THR A 120 12.11 7.65 -16.23
CA THR A 120 12.07 9.09 -16.41
C THR A 120 12.85 9.75 -15.27
N PRO A 121 13.82 10.67 -15.54
CA PRO A 121 14.81 11.07 -14.55
C PRO A 121 14.32 12.17 -13.59
N THR A 122 13.01 12.28 -13.42
CA THR A 122 12.37 13.39 -12.72
C THR A 122 12.52 13.34 -11.20
N ALA A 123 13.02 12.24 -10.62
CA ALA A 123 13.33 12.17 -9.19
C ALA A 123 14.50 13.04 -8.76
N SER A 124 15.42 13.37 -9.68
CA SER A 124 16.67 14.12 -9.39
C SER A 124 16.89 15.28 -10.39
N PRO A 125 16.13 16.39 -10.24
CA PRO A 125 16.27 17.53 -11.13
C PRO A 125 17.66 18.17 -11.06
N PRO A 126 18.18 18.71 -12.20
CA PRO A 126 19.52 19.26 -12.29
C PRO A 126 19.64 20.62 -11.58
N ASN A 127 20.86 20.99 -11.21
CA ASN A 127 21.15 22.25 -10.51
C ASN A 127 20.69 23.50 -11.29
N TRP A 128 20.83 23.50 -12.62
CA TRP A 128 20.39 24.64 -13.43
C TRP A 128 18.89 24.92 -13.30
N LEU A 129 18.07 23.84 -13.15
CA LEU A 129 16.62 23.95 -12.97
C LEU A 129 16.29 24.68 -11.67
N VAL A 130 16.90 24.25 -10.57
CA VAL A 130 16.70 24.86 -9.24
C VAL A 130 17.13 26.33 -9.23
N ASN A 131 18.25 26.64 -9.86
CA ASN A 131 18.76 28.02 -9.91
C ASN A 131 17.89 28.96 -10.76
N GLN A 132 17.36 28.45 -11.88
CA GLN A 132 16.50 29.25 -12.77
C GLN A 132 15.06 29.33 -12.30
N TYR A 133 14.57 28.27 -11.64
CA TYR A 133 13.18 28.08 -11.20
C TYR A 133 13.07 27.75 -9.71
N PRO A 134 13.51 28.64 -8.79
CA PRO A 134 13.51 28.32 -7.35
C PRO A 134 12.11 28.07 -6.77
N SER A 135 11.04 28.48 -7.46
CA SER A 135 9.65 28.17 -7.08
C SER A 135 9.26 26.70 -7.28
N THR A 136 10.13 25.89 -7.88
CA THR A 136 9.91 24.44 -8.02
C THR A 136 10.21 23.65 -6.75
N MET A 137 10.89 24.28 -5.79
CA MET A 137 11.37 23.62 -4.58
C MET A 137 10.23 23.23 -3.64
N PHE A 138 10.39 22.08 -3.01
CA PHE A 138 9.48 21.60 -1.97
C PHE A 138 9.52 22.52 -0.75
N VAL A 139 8.33 22.83 -0.23
CA VAL A 139 8.15 23.59 1.02
C VAL A 139 7.42 22.70 2.01
N ASP A 140 8.01 22.49 3.19
CA ASP A 140 7.46 21.62 4.21
C ASP A 140 6.37 22.29 5.07
N VAL A 141 5.79 21.53 5.98
CA VAL A 141 4.74 22.00 6.92
C VAL A 141 5.19 23.15 7.82
N THR A 142 6.50 23.33 8.04
CA THR A 142 7.07 24.45 8.82
C THR A 142 7.33 25.69 7.98
N ASN A 143 6.98 25.65 6.69
CA ASN A 143 7.27 26.67 5.69
C ASN A 143 8.78 26.79 5.39
N ALA A 144 9.56 25.74 5.63
CA ALA A 144 10.96 25.68 5.23
C ALA A 144 11.08 25.13 3.81
N THR A 145 11.86 25.80 2.98
CA THR A 145 12.15 25.36 1.61
C THR A 145 13.33 24.39 1.62
N TYR A 146 13.17 23.24 0.99
CA TYR A 146 14.24 22.25 0.84
C TYR A 146 15.28 22.74 -0.17
N THR A 147 16.50 22.19 -0.09
CA THR A 147 17.62 22.65 -0.89
C THR A 147 18.12 21.56 -1.84
N PHE A 148 18.83 22.00 -2.89
CA PHE A 148 19.54 21.13 -3.81
C PHE A 148 20.60 20.27 -3.08
N GLY A 149 20.83 19.05 -3.56
CA GLY A 149 21.90 18.16 -3.11
C GLY A 149 21.42 16.79 -2.61
N SER A 150 20.14 16.49 -2.82
CA SER A 150 19.54 15.18 -2.60
C SER A 150 18.65 14.81 -3.78
N ARG A 151 17.60 14.04 -3.55
CA ARG A 151 16.52 13.75 -4.50
C ARG A 151 15.18 14.24 -3.93
N ARG A 152 14.13 14.43 -4.75
CA ARG A 152 12.75 14.76 -4.35
C ARG A 152 12.54 16.11 -3.65
N TYR A 153 13.40 17.08 -3.85
CA TYR A 153 13.27 18.42 -3.29
C TYR A 153 12.38 19.34 -4.13
N TYR A 154 11.47 18.82 -4.92
CA TYR A 154 10.56 19.55 -5.81
C TYR A 154 9.09 19.36 -5.41
N SER A 155 8.25 20.27 -5.88
CA SER A 155 6.80 20.25 -5.67
C SER A 155 6.07 19.64 -6.86
N PHE A 156 5.24 18.61 -6.62
CA PHE A 156 4.32 18.08 -7.63
C PHE A 156 3.26 19.09 -8.08
N SER A 157 3.03 20.14 -7.30
CA SER A 157 2.10 21.22 -7.62
C SER A 157 2.72 22.30 -8.50
N SER A 158 4.05 22.39 -8.61
CA SER A 158 4.74 23.44 -9.36
C SER A 158 4.44 23.40 -10.85
N PHE A 159 3.94 24.49 -11.41
CA PHE A 159 3.68 24.60 -12.85
C PHE A 159 4.97 24.48 -13.67
N ALA A 160 6.04 25.15 -13.23
CA ALA A 160 7.32 25.13 -13.92
C ALA A 160 7.97 23.74 -13.89
N TYR A 161 7.95 23.05 -12.73
CA TYR A 161 8.51 21.71 -12.62
C TYR A 161 7.81 20.73 -13.54
N ARG A 162 6.47 20.75 -13.57
CA ARG A 162 5.66 19.88 -14.45
C ARG A 162 5.96 20.15 -15.92
N GLU A 163 6.15 21.40 -16.34
CA GLU A 163 6.51 21.74 -17.71
C GLU A 163 7.87 21.16 -18.10
N LEU A 164 8.89 21.35 -17.25
CA LEU A 164 10.24 20.85 -17.50
C LEU A 164 10.29 19.32 -17.50
N SER A 165 9.55 18.67 -16.60
CA SER A 165 9.40 17.21 -16.55
C SER A 165 8.77 16.65 -17.82
N ARG A 166 7.76 17.33 -18.38
CA ARG A 166 7.18 16.94 -19.68
C ARG A 166 8.19 17.05 -20.80
N ASN A 167 9.02 18.10 -20.81
CA ASN A 167 10.01 18.33 -21.87
C ASN A 167 11.06 17.22 -21.92
N ILE A 168 11.66 16.85 -20.76
CA ILE A 168 12.66 15.77 -20.73
C ILE A 168 12.01 14.41 -21.03
N THR A 169 10.80 14.15 -20.52
CA THR A 169 10.05 12.91 -20.82
C THR A 169 9.78 12.81 -22.32
N GLN A 170 9.37 13.91 -22.97
CA GLN A 170 9.14 13.92 -24.42
C GLN A 170 10.41 13.68 -25.21
N ALA A 171 11.53 14.29 -24.84
CA ALA A 171 12.81 14.09 -25.51
C ALA A 171 13.26 12.63 -25.46
N LEU A 172 13.14 11.99 -24.29
CA LEU A 172 13.41 10.56 -24.12
C LEU A 172 12.45 9.68 -24.92
N ALA A 173 11.15 9.93 -24.84
CA ALA A 173 10.11 9.16 -25.53
C ALA A 173 10.26 9.22 -27.06
N GLN A 174 10.57 10.39 -27.61
CA GLN A 174 10.83 10.57 -29.04
C GLN A 174 12.07 9.80 -29.50
N ARG A 175 13.09 9.67 -28.64
CA ARG A 175 14.33 8.99 -29.00
C ARG A 175 14.23 7.47 -28.86
N TYR A 176 13.65 6.99 -27.76
CA TYR A 176 13.69 5.56 -27.40
C TYR A 176 12.33 4.85 -27.47
N GLY A 177 11.26 5.55 -27.77
CA GLY A 177 9.90 5.00 -27.79
C GLY A 177 9.66 3.89 -28.81
N HIS A 178 10.56 3.70 -29.78
CA HIS A 178 10.52 2.63 -30.76
C HIS A 178 11.79 1.75 -30.74
N ASP A 179 12.68 1.94 -29.76
CA ASP A 179 13.85 1.08 -29.61
C ASP A 179 13.43 -0.30 -29.08
N PRO A 180 13.75 -1.39 -29.80
CA PRO A 180 13.34 -2.73 -29.40
C PRO A 180 14.04 -3.25 -28.14
N THR A 181 15.08 -2.57 -27.68
CA THR A 181 15.77 -2.88 -26.41
C THR A 181 15.00 -2.34 -25.21
N VAL A 182 14.32 -1.19 -25.35
CA VAL A 182 13.48 -0.59 -24.33
C VAL A 182 12.09 -1.22 -24.35
N VAL A 183 11.69 -1.91 -23.29
CA VAL A 183 10.42 -2.64 -23.23
C VAL A 183 9.42 -2.00 -22.26
N ALA A 184 9.91 -1.22 -21.29
CA ALA A 184 9.08 -0.57 -20.31
C ALA A 184 9.67 0.77 -19.87
N TRP A 185 8.80 1.63 -19.34
CA TRP A 185 9.14 2.90 -18.72
C TRP A 185 8.73 2.87 -17.25
N GLN A 186 9.66 3.29 -16.39
CA GLN A 186 9.33 3.62 -15.01
C GLN A 186 9.16 5.14 -14.91
N LEU A 187 8.01 5.57 -14.40
CA LEU A 187 7.76 6.99 -14.13
C LEU A 187 8.45 7.38 -12.83
N ASP A 188 9.37 8.34 -12.89
CA ASP A 188 10.04 8.89 -11.71
C ASP A 188 10.74 7.78 -10.88
N ASN A 189 10.83 7.95 -9.56
CA ASN A 189 11.32 6.93 -8.63
C ASN A 189 10.66 7.10 -7.27
N GLU A 190 10.03 6.07 -6.71
CA GLU A 190 9.47 6.02 -5.35
C GLU A 190 8.64 7.27 -4.99
N PHE A 191 7.56 7.55 -5.68
CA PHE A 191 6.67 8.67 -5.33
C PHE A 191 6.34 8.67 -3.83
N GLY A 192 6.49 9.81 -3.16
CA GLY A 192 6.21 9.97 -1.73
C GLY A 192 7.40 9.71 -0.80
N CYS A 193 8.54 9.24 -1.32
CA CYS A 193 9.75 9.02 -0.54
C CYS A 193 10.13 10.25 0.30
N HIS A 194 10.48 10.05 1.57
CA HIS A 194 10.86 11.10 2.53
C HIS A 194 9.77 12.15 2.78
N SER A 195 8.49 11.77 2.70
CA SER A 195 7.34 12.66 2.99
C SER A 195 7.29 13.92 2.12
N THR A 196 7.56 13.78 0.82
CA THR A 196 7.63 14.90 -0.12
C THR A 196 6.36 15.09 -0.97
N VAL A 197 5.26 14.43 -0.65
CA VAL A 197 3.98 14.59 -1.37
C VAL A 197 3.26 15.88 -0.99
N ARG A 198 3.22 16.21 0.30
CA ARG A 198 2.44 17.31 0.87
C ARG A 198 3.24 18.57 0.93
N THR A 199 3.28 19.30 -0.17
CA THR A 199 4.03 20.56 -0.26
C THR A 199 3.17 21.77 0.06
N TYR A 200 3.78 22.81 0.63
CA TYR A 200 3.11 24.03 1.11
C TYR A 200 3.52 25.28 0.33
N ASP A 201 3.99 25.12 -0.90
CA ASP A 201 4.41 26.20 -1.79
C ASP A 201 3.23 27.01 -2.38
N ALA A 202 3.53 28.10 -3.04
CA ALA A 202 2.54 29.04 -3.60
C ALA A 202 1.70 28.41 -4.73
N ASP A 203 2.24 27.50 -5.51
CA ASP A 203 1.51 26.83 -6.58
C ASP A 203 0.55 25.76 -6.00
N ALA A 204 0.96 25.09 -4.92
CA ALA A 204 0.07 24.21 -4.15
C ALA A 204 -1.14 24.97 -3.59
N VAL A 205 -0.94 26.18 -3.03
CA VAL A 205 -2.05 27.02 -2.57
C VAL A 205 -3.04 27.33 -3.70
N LYS A 206 -2.56 27.73 -4.87
CA LYS A 206 -3.43 28.07 -6.03
C LYS A 206 -4.23 26.86 -6.51
N ARG A 207 -3.54 25.70 -6.65
CA ARG A 207 -4.17 24.45 -7.10
C ARG A 207 -5.17 23.94 -6.08
N PHE A 208 -4.86 23.99 -4.78
CA PHE A 208 -5.77 23.57 -3.72
C PHE A 208 -7.06 24.39 -3.68
N ARG A 209 -6.98 25.71 -3.85
CA ARG A 209 -8.15 26.59 -3.96
C ARG A 209 -9.06 26.19 -5.12
N THR A 210 -8.48 25.93 -6.29
CA THR A 210 -9.22 25.45 -7.47
C THR A 210 -9.83 24.08 -7.20
N TRP A 211 -9.10 23.17 -6.57
CA TRP A 211 -9.58 21.84 -6.20
C TRP A 211 -10.78 21.91 -5.24
N LEU A 212 -10.71 22.75 -4.20
CA LEU A 212 -11.82 23.00 -3.26
C LEU A 212 -13.03 23.60 -3.97
N GLN A 213 -12.83 24.56 -4.88
CA GLN A 213 -13.90 25.13 -5.67
C GLN A 213 -14.61 24.08 -6.53
N ASN A 214 -13.85 23.17 -7.14
CA ASN A 214 -14.41 22.06 -7.92
C ASN A 214 -15.19 21.08 -7.04
N LYS A 215 -14.68 20.80 -5.82
CA LYS A 215 -15.32 19.87 -4.87
C LYS A 215 -16.61 20.43 -4.27
N TYR A 216 -16.60 21.66 -3.83
CA TYR A 216 -17.72 22.25 -3.04
C TYR A 216 -18.62 23.19 -3.84
N GLY A 217 -18.16 23.72 -4.97
CA GLY A 217 -18.90 24.65 -5.81
C GLY A 217 -18.93 26.09 -5.28
N ASN A 218 -19.12 26.29 -3.97
CA ASN A 218 -19.08 27.61 -3.33
C ASN A 218 -18.50 27.51 -1.91
N VAL A 219 -18.08 28.67 -1.36
CA VAL A 219 -17.41 28.74 -0.06
C VAL A 219 -18.34 28.45 1.11
N GLU A 220 -19.63 28.77 0.98
CA GLU A 220 -20.63 28.49 2.01
C GLU A 220 -20.84 26.99 2.20
N ALA A 221 -20.93 26.22 1.10
CA ALA A 221 -21.02 24.76 1.14
C ALA A 221 -19.77 24.13 1.76
N MET A 222 -18.58 24.65 1.45
CA MET A 222 -17.32 24.22 2.08
C MET A 222 -17.33 24.52 3.59
N ASN A 223 -17.70 25.73 4.01
CA ASN A 223 -17.78 26.12 5.41
C ASN A 223 -18.78 25.24 6.19
N GLU A 224 -19.94 24.93 5.60
CA GLU A 224 -20.92 24.01 6.18
C GLU A 224 -20.38 22.60 6.34
N ALA A 225 -19.82 22.02 5.26
CA ALA A 225 -19.29 20.67 5.25
C ALA A 225 -18.15 20.48 6.28
N GLN A 226 -17.27 21.46 6.38
CA GLN A 226 -16.14 21.45 7.30
C GLN A 226 -16.50 21.93 8.72
N GLY A 227 -17.78 22.28 8.99
CA GLY A 227 -18.23 22.72 10.31
C GLY A 227 -17.51 23.98 10.82
N ARG A 228 -17.13 24.92 9.95
CA ARG A 228 -16.27 26.07 10.26
C ARG A 228 -16.89 27.13 11.14
N VAL A 229 -18.16 27.00 11.49
CA VAL A 229 -18.78 27.80 12.56
C VAL A 229 -18.07 27.58 13.90
N PHE A 230 -17.45 26.43 14.10
CA PHE A 230 -16.65 26.13 15.28
C PHE A 230 -15.40 27.03 15.31
N TRP A 231 -15.22 27.76 16.41
CA TRP A 231 -14.17 28.77 16.62
C TRP A 231 -14.14 29.91 15.59
N SER A 232 -15.26 30.20 14.91
CA SER A 232 -15.38 31.27 13.90
C SER A 232 -14.34 31.20 12.79
N ASN A 233 -14.15 30.00 12.22
CA ASN A 233 -13.13 29.71 11.21
C ASN A 233 -13.67 29.75 9.76
N GLN A 234 -14.82 30.40 9.52
CA GLN A 234 -15.40 30.50 8.17
C GLN A 234 -14.51 31.34 7.24
N TYR A 235 -14.32 30.85 6.04
CA TYR A 235 -13.72 31.63 4.95
C TYR A 235 -14.78 32.47 4.23
N GLN A 236 -14.40 33.63 3.71
CA GLN A 236 -15.27 34.54 2.95
C GLN A 236 -15.24 34.19 1.45
N SER A 237 -14.10 33.71 0.96
CA SER A 237 -13.90 33.28 -0.41
C SER A 237 -12.88 32.13 -0.47
N PHE A 238 -12.81 31.41 -1.61
CA PHE A 238 -11.74 30.45 -1.82
C PHE A 238 -10.36 31.10 -1.87
N ASP A 239 -10.24 32.38 -2.23
CA ASP A 239 -8.97 33.12 -2.25
C ASP A 239 -8.39 33.34 -0.85
N ASP A 240 -9.19 33.23 0.19
CA ASP A 240 -8.74 33.36 1.58
C ASP A 240 -8.19 32.04 2.15
N VAL A 241 -8.45 30.91 1.48
CA VAL A 241 -8.03 29.58 1.97
C VAL A 241 -6.53 29.48 1.97
N LEU A 242 -5.98 29.02 3.09
CA LEU A 242 -4.58 28.65 3.27
C LEU A 242 -4.47 27.13 3.42
N LEU A 243 -3.28 26.60 3.14
CA LEU A 243 -2.99 25.19 3.41
C LEU A 243 -3.01 24.92 4.92
N PRO A 244 -3.35 23.68 5.36
CA PRO A 244 -3.46 23.33 6.79
C PRO A 244 -2.08 23.15 7.44
N TYR A 245 -1.38 24.25 7.76
CA TYR A 245 -0.05 24.26 8.37
C TYR A 245 0.04 25.28 9.49
N LEU A 246 0.98 25.08 10.42
CA LEU A 246 1.38 26.03 11.49
C LEU A 246 0.20 26.68 12.23
N LYS A 247 -0.82 25.89 12.57
CA LYS A 247 -1.90 26.36 13.42
C LYS A 247 -1.47 26.34 14.89
N VAL A 248 -2.06 27.19 15.72
CA VAL A 248 -1.74 27.28 17.15
C VAL A 248 -2.10 25.97 17.89
N TYR A 249 -3.17 25.31 17.41
CA TYR A 249 -3.65 24.04 17.93
C TYR A 249 -3.83 23.05 16.77
N THR A 250 -4.95 22.35 16.68
CA THR A 250 -5.22 21.45 15.56
C THR A 250 -5.82 22.19 14.37
N THR A 251 -5.64 21.65 13.17
CA THR A 251 -6.36 22.09 11.97
C THR A 251 -7.75 21.45 11.95
N ASN A 252 -8.64 21.94 11.08
CA ASN A 252 -9.91 21.28 10.82
C ASN A 252 -9.69 19.91 10.17
N ASN A 253 -10.29 18.83 10.72
CA ASN A 253 -10.05 17.46 10.28
C ASN A 253 -10.42 17.25 8.80
N LEU A 254 -11.57 17.79 8.34
CA LEU A 254 -11.97 17.65 6.94
C LEU A 254 -11.09 18.50 6.00
N GLU A 255 -10.68 19.69 6.42
CA GLU A 255 -9.71 20.50 5.66
C GLU A 255 -8.39 19.75 5.48
N THR A 256 -7.94 19.06 6.51
CA THR A 256 -6.69 18.27 6.46
C THR A 256 -6.86 17.06 5.54
N LEU A 257 -7.99 16.36 5.61
CA LEU A 257 -8.29 15.24 4.71
C LEU A 257 -8.44 15.72 3.26
N ASP A 258 -9.04 16.88 3.02
CA ASP A 258 -9.13 17.52 1.71
C ASP A 258 -7.75 17.81 1.14
N PHE A 259 -6.86 18.36 1.97
CA PHE A 259 -5.49 18.64 1.55
C PHE A 259 -4.68 17.37 1.26
N PHE A 260 -4.88 16.30 2.04
CA PHE A 260 -4.23 15.02 1.79
C PHE A 260 -4.73 14.38 0.50
N THR A 261 -6.04 14.44 0.25
CA THR A 261 -6.63 13.97 -1.01
C THR A 261 -6.12 14.79 -2.20
N PHE A 262 -6.11 16.13 -2.08
CA PHE A 262 -5.54 17.02 -3.09
C PHE A 262 -4.07 16.69 -3.39
N SER A 263 -3.25 16.50 -2.36
CA SER A 263 -1.82 16.19 -2.52
C SER A 263 -1.61 14.87 -3.26
N SER A 264 -2.43 13.85 -2.93
CA SER A 264 -2.47 12.59 -3.67
C SER A 264 -2.83 12.79 -5.14
N ASP A 265 -3.83 13.64 -5.43
CA ASP A 265 -4.24 13.95 -6.80
C ASP A 265 -3.12 14.63 -7.59
N MET A 266 -2.32 15.49 -6.94
CA MET A 266 -1.19 16.16 -7.60
C MET A 266 -0.10 15.18 -8.04
N VAL A 267 0.17 14.12 -7.27
CA VAL A 267 1.10 13.05 -7.67
C VAL A 267 0.56 12.29 -8.89
N ALA A 268 -0.71 11.87 -8.83
CA ALA A 268 -1.33 11.14 -9.93
C ALA A 268 -1.39 11.97 -11.22
N GLU A 269 -1.73 13.27 -11.13
CA GLU A 269 -1.71 14.18 -12.28
C GLU A 269 -0.31 14.37 -12.87
N PHE A 270 0.71 14.54 -12.03
CA PHE A 270 2.10 14.67 -12.47
C PHE A 270 2.57 13.42 -13.23
N ALA A 271 2.30 12.24 -12.70
CA ALA A 271 2.63 10.98 -13.37
C ALA A 271 1.82 10.78 -14.66
N LYS A 272 0.53 11.15 -14.65
CA LYS A 272 -0.36 11.07 -15.81
C LYS A 272 0.11 11.92 -16.98
N GLU A 273 0.64 13.12 -16.74
CA GLU A 273 1.21 13.97 -17.78
C GLU A 273 2.39 13.30 -18.49
N GLN A 274 3.27 12.62 -17.76
CA GLN A 274 4.38 11.84 -18.33
C GLN A 274 3.85 10.60 -19.09
N ALA A 275 2.92 9.85 -18.49
CA ALA A 275 2.33 8.67 -19.12
C ALA A 275 1.65 9.02 -20.46
N GLN A 276 0.97 10.16 -20.57
CA GLN A 276 0.35 10.62 -21.81
C GLN A 276 1.38 10.84 -22.93
N ILE A 277 2.52 11.41 -22.59
CA ILE A 277 3.62 11.60 -23.55
C ILE A 277 4.18 10.26 -23.99
N LEU A 278 4.42 9.34 -23.05
CA LEU A 278 4.90 7.99 -23.36
C LEU A 278 3.90 7.24 -24.25
N ARG A 279 2.61 7.30 -23.95
CA ARG A 279 1.57 6.67 -24.83
C ARG A 279 1.56 7.23 -26.23
N GLN A 280 1.90 8.52 -26.40
CA GLN A 280 1.97 9.14 -27.72
C GLN A 280 3.19 8.70 -28.52
N PHE A 281 4.37 8.59 -27.91
CA PHE A 281 5.63 8.35 -28.61
C PHE A 281 6.19 6.94 -28.43
N ALA A 282 5.70 6.18 -27.45
CA ALA A 282 6.12 4.84 -27.10
C ALA A 282 4.90 3.90 -26.86
N PRO A 283 3.96 3.79 -27.81
CA PRO A 283 2.64 3.16 -27.58
C PRO A 283 2.70 1.67 -27.25
N ASP A 284 3.77 0.99 -27.67
CA ASP A 284 3.93 -0.46 -27.51
C ASP A 284 4.74 -0.85 -26.27
N GLN A 285 5.38 0.12 -25.60
CA GLN A 285 6.18 -0.10 -24.41
C GLN A 285 5.31 0.03 -23.16
N ALA A 286 5.57 -0.83 -22.15
CA ALA A 286 4.82 -0.82 -20.91
C ALA A 286 5.17 0.39 -20.02
N ILE A 287 4.23 0.79 -19.15
CA ILE A 287 4.44 1.86 -18.17
C ILE A 287 4.21 1.32 -16.76
N THR A 288 5.13 1.64 -15.86
CA THR A 288 5.04 1.37 -14.43
C THR A 288 5.59 2.54 -13.60
N THR A 289 5.59 2.40 -12.29
CA THR A 289 6.41 3.14 -11.31
C THR A 289 6.73 2.20 -10.16
N ASN A 290 7.82 2.45 -9.44
CA ASN A 290 8.17 1.70 -8.24
C ASN A 290 7.51 2.34 -7.01
N PHE A 291 6.46 1.69 -6.50
CA PHE A 291 5.78 2.09 -5.27
C PHE A 291 6.53 1.59 -4.03
N MET A 292 6.21 2.17 -2.87
CA MET A 292 6.56 1.60 -1.57
C MET A 292 5.37 1.66 -0.62
N MET A 293 5.13 0.60 0.14
CA MET A 293 4.04 0.54 1.11
C MET A 293 4.16 1.63 2.19
N GLN A 294 5.37 1.98 2.59
CA GLN A 294 5.63 3.02 3.60
C GLN A 294 5.24 4.42 3.15
N PHE A 295 5.10 4.65 1.83
CA PHE A 295 4.79 5.97 1.28
C PHE A 295 3.28 6.12 1.02
N THR A 296 2.51 6.05 2.09
CA THR A 296 1.04 6.11 2.07
C THR A 296 0.47 7.53 1.95
N GLU A 297 1.27 8.51 1.57
CA GLU A 297 0.83 9.90 1.41
C GLU A 297 -0.04 10.14 0.18
N PHE A 298 -0.11 9.18 -0.74
CA PHE A 298 -1.00 9.20 -1.91
C PHE A 298 -1.69 7.84 -2.09
N ASP A 299 -2.80 7.85 -2.80
CA ASP A 299 -3.62 6.67 -3.07
C ASP A 299 -3.09 5.92 -4.28
N HIS A 300 -2.44 4.77 -4.05
CA HIS A 300 -1.85 3.96 -5.10
C HIS A 300 -2.90 3.30 -6.02
N TYR A 301 -4.10 2.96 -5.51
CA TYR A 301 -5.19 2.44 -6.35
C TYR A 301 -5.69 3.50 -7.34
N LYS A 302 -5.92 4.72 -6.83
CA LYS A 302 -6.32 5.85 -7.66
C LYS A 302 -5.23 6.21 -8.67
N PHE A 303 -3.97 6.25 -8.23
CA PHE A 303 -2.81 6.47 -9.11
C PHE A 303 -2.79 5.45 -10.26
N ALA A 304 -2.83 4.14 -9.96
CA ALA A 304 -2.77 3.08 -10.95
C ALA A 304 -3.89 3.23 -12.01
N ARG A 305 -5.10 3.53 -11.55
CA ARG A 305 -6.28 3.71 -12.40
C ARG A 305 -6.20 4.96 -13.27
N GLU A 306 -5.78 6.11 -12.72
CA GLU A 306 -5.77 7.39 -13.44
C GLU A 306 -4.58 7.55 -14.37
N VAL A 307 -3.42 7.04 -13.99
CA VAL A 307 -2.21 7.02 -14.83
C VAL A 307 -2.33 5.96 -15.92
N GLY A 308 -3.02 4.85 -15.64
CA GLY A 308 -3.18 3.73 -16.57
C GLY A 308 -1.87 2.96 -16.73
N ILE A 309 -1.26 2.57 -15.61
CA ILE A 309 -0.07 1.71 -15.62
C ILE A 309 -0.38 0.33 -16.22
N ASP A 310 0.60 -0.30 -16.87
CA ASP A 310 0.44 -1.63 -17.48
C ASP A 310 0.78 -2.77 -16.51
N PHE A 311 1.58 -2.49 -15.51
CA PHE A 311 1.87 -3.39 -14.39
C PHE A 311 2.28 -2.56 -13.18
N ALA A 312 2.03 -3.06 -11.98
CA ALA A 312 2.49 -2.41 -10.76
C ALA A 312 3.85 -2.97 -10.36
N THR A 313 4.78 -2.11 -10.00
CA THR A 313 6.02 -2.53 -9.34
C THR A 313 6.22 -1.79 -8.04
N PHE A 314 6.95 -2.38 -7.13
CA PHE A 314 7.24 -1.79 -5.84
C PHE A 314 8.61 -2.22 -5.35
N ASP A 315 9.13 -1.50 -4.35
CA ASP A 315 10.42 -1.76 -3.77
C ASP A 315 10.26 -2.51 -2.46
N GLU A 316 11.02 -3.58 -2.30
CA GLU A 316 10.90 -4.52 -1.20
C GLU A 316 12.21 -4.72 -0.47
N TYR A 317 12.22 -4.32 0.78
CA TYR A 317 13.36 -4.44 1.67
C TYR A 317 12.95 -5.17 2.95
N PRO A 318 12.89 -6.51 2.95
CA PRO A 318 12.29 -7.30 4.01
C PRO A 318 12.93 -7.09 5.39
N LEU A 319 14.23 -6.81 5.47
CA LEU A 319 14.89 -6.54 6.75
C LEU A 319 14.57 -5.14 7.32
N SER A 320 13.97 -4.24 6.54
CA SER A 320 13.49 -2.97 7.06
C SER A 320 12.15 -3.12 7.81
N GLY A 321 11.38 -4.16 7.50
CA GLY A 321 10.04 -4.40 8.03
C GLY A 321 9.96 -4.45 9.55
N PRO A 322 10.77 -5.25 10.25
CA PRO A 322 10.69 -5.37 11.71
C PRO A 322 10.78 -4.05 12.46
N SER A 323 11.62 -3.13 12.01
CA SER A 323 11.80 -1.83 12.68
C SER A 323 10.62 -0.86 12.49
N GLN A 324 9.65 -1.19 11.64
CA GLN A 324 8.52 -0.30 11.31
C GLN A 324 7.27 -0.54 12.16
N TYR A 325 7.19 -1.67 12.85
CA TYR A 325 6.04 -2.05 13.65
C TYR A 325 6.29 -1.86 15.14
N SER A 326 5.63 -0.88 15.74
CA SER A 326 5.80 -0.49 17.14
C SER A 326 5.31 -1.53 18.17
N TRP A 327 4.55 -2.53 17.73
CA TRP A 327 3.97 -3.57 18.59
C TRP A 327 4.82 -4.83 18.72
N LEU A 328 5.93 -4.94 17.96
CA LEU A 328 6.85 -6.07 18.10
C LEU A 328 7.66 -5.95 19.38
N SER A 329 7.78 -7.05 20.11
CA SER A 329 8.65 -7.14 21.27
C SER A 329 10.14 -7.17 20.87
N ASP A 330 11.04 -6.87 21.79
CA ASP A 330 12.49 -7.01 21.56
C ASP A 330 12.87 -8.44 21.13
N GLN A 331 12.11 -9.45 21.59
CA GLN A 331 12.33 -10.85 21.19
C GLN A 331 11.89 -11.08 19.75
N ASP A 332 10.71 -10.57 19.34
CA ASP A 332 10.25 -10.68 17.95
C ASP A 332 11.22 -9.98 17.00
N LEU A 333 11.73 -8.80 17.40
CA LEU A 333 12.75 -8.07 16.64
C LEU A 333 14.06 -8.86 16.52
N ALA A 334 14.49 -9.54 17.59
CA ALA A 334 15.69 -10.38 17.58
C ALA A 334 15.50 -11.62 16.67
N ASP A 335 14.34 -12.27 16.75
CA ASP A 335 14.03 -13.48 15.99
C ASP A 335 13.90 -13.20 14.48
N THR A 336 13.43 -11.99 14.11
CA THR A 336 13.20 -11.59 12.72
C THR A 336 14.28 -10.69 12.12
N LEU A 337 15.29 -10.33 12.90
CA LEU A 337 16.34 -9.36 12.53
C LEU A 337 17.04 -9.68 11.19
N ARG A 338 17.20 -10.97 10.85
CA ARG A 338 17.91 -11.44 9.66
C ARG A 338 17.01 -12.16 8.65
N THR A 339 15.77 -12.44 9.03
CA THR A 339 14.82 -13.17 8.17
C THR A 339 13.70 -12.26 7.65
N GLY A 340 13.48 -11.12 8.29
CA GLY A 340 12.30 -10.31 8.07
C GLY A 340 11.04 -10.95 8.67
N LEU A 341 9.94 -10.20 8.65
CA LEU A 341 8.63 -10.69 9.11
C LEU A 341 7.99 -11.59 8.04
N PRO A 342 7.47 -12.77 8.40
CA PRO A 342 6.95 -13.76 7.44
C PRO A 342 5.81 -13.26 6.54
N ASP A 343 5.06 -12.25 6.98
CA ASP A 343 3.89 -11.76 6.25
C ASP A 343 4.09 -10.35 5.66
N TYR A 344 5.24 -9.72 5.89
CA TYR A 344 5.54 -8.36 5.45
C TYR A 344 5.56 -8.27 3.92
N GLN A 345 6.46 -8.99 3.29
CA GLN A 345 6.58 -9.05 1.84
C GLN A 345 5.30 -9.60 1.18
N ALA A 346 4.69 -10.63 1.76
CA ALA A 346 3.46 -11.21 1.25
C ALA A 346 2.28 -10.22 1.23
N PHE A 347 2.17 -9.36 2.26
CA PHE A 347 1.16 -8.30 2.29
C PHE A 347 1.36 -7.30 1.15
N HIS A 348 2.60 -6.90 0.89
CA HIS A 348 2.93 -6.02 -0.23
C HIS A 348 2.63 -6.67 -1.57
N HIS A 349 3.00 -7.94 -1.78
CA HIS A 349 2.64 -8.70 -2.99
C HIS A 349 1.14 -8.68 -3.25
N ALA A 350 0.32 -8.97 -2.23
CA ALA A 350 -1.12 -8.98 -2.36
C ALA A 350 -1.68 -7.57 -2.63
N LEU A 351 -1.16 -6.54 -1.95
CA LEU A 351 -1.55 -5.14 -2.13
C LEU A 351 -1.24 -4.66 -3.57
N TYR A 352 -0.02 -4.86 -4.06
CA TYR A 352 0.37 -4.35 -5.37
C TYR A 352 -0.23 -5.17 -6.53
N ARG A 353 -0.55 -6.44 -6.31
CA ARG A 353 -1.38 -7.21 -7.23
C ARG A 353 -2.79 -6.61 -7.35
N GLY A 354 -3.41 -6.21 -6.22
CA GLY A 354 -4.70 -5.51 -6.19
C GLY A 354 -4.64 -4.11 -6.81
N ILE A 355 -3.57 -3.34 -6.55
CA ILE A 355 -3.32 -2.03 -7.16
C ILE A 355 -3.18 -2.15 -8.69
N ALA A 356 -2.43 -3.14 -9.17
CA ALA A 356 -2.35 -3.43 -10.59
C ALA A 356 -3.73 -3.75 -11.17
N GLY A 357 -4.56 -4.53 -10.46
CA GLY A 357 -5.93 -4.84 -10.85
C GLY A 357 -6.79 -3.60 -11.04
N ALA A 358 -6.64 -2.60 -10.16
CA ALA A 358 -7.41 -1.36 -10.23
C ALA A 358 -7.20 -0.60 -11.57
N ALA A 359 -6.03 -0.72 -12.20
CA ALA A 359 -5.77 -0.13 -13.52
C ALA A 359 -6.65 -0.74 -14.62
N TYR A 360 -7.18 -1.94 -14.41
CA TYR A 360 -8.01 -2.69 -15.36
C TYR A 360 -9.48 -2.79 -14.93
N GLY A 361 -9.84 -2.29 -13.76
CA GLY A 361 -11.16 -2.52 -13.17
C GLY A 361 -11.36 -3.96 -12.71
N ASP A 362 -10.28 -4.64 -12.32
CA ASP A 362 -10.20 -6.03 -11.86
C ASP A 362 -9.71 -6.08 -10.41
N VAL A 363 -9.77 -7.22 -9.75
CA VAL A 363 -9.26 -7.42 -8.38
C VAL A 363 -7.78 -7.77 -8.36
N GLU A 364 -7.20 -8.20 -9.48
CA GLU A 364 -5.77 -8.47 -9.61
C GLU A 364 -5.23 -8.08 -10.99
N GLY A 365 -3.92 -7.75 -11.04
CA GLY A 365 -3.21 -7.42 -12.27
C GLY A 365 -1.74 -7.84 -12.21
N PRO A 366 -0.99 -7.69 -13.32
CA PRO A 366 0.43 -8.02 -13.37
C PRO A 366 1.24 -7.11 -12.44
N PHE A 367 2.17 -7.71 -11.69
CA PHE A 367 3.01 -6.97 -10.75
C PHE A 367 4.42 -7.58 -10.65
N GLY A 368 5.32 -6.87 -9.97
CA GLY A 368 6.65 -7.36 -9.65
C GLY A 368 7.37 -6.48 -8.63
N VAL A 369 8.56 -6.91 -8.22
CA VAL A 369 9.45 -6.17 -7.35
C VAL A 369 10.46 -5.42 -8.21
N MET A 370 10.59 -4.09 -8.02
CA MET A 370 11.49 -3.24 -8.80
C MET A 370 12.79 -2.91 -8.07
N GLU A 371 12.83 -3.09 -6.77
CA GLU A 371 14.04 -3.05 -5.95
C GLU A 371 13.92 -4.14 -4.88
N MET A 372 14.68 -5.22 -5.05
CA MET A 372 14.77 -6.29 -4.04
C MET A 372 16.09 -6.18 -3.30
N GLU A 373 16.03 -6.30 -1.98
CA GLU A 373 17.18 -6.35 -1.09
C GLU A 373 18.08 -7.57 -1.38
N PRO A 374 19.36 -7.39 -1.80
CA PRO A 374 20.29 -8.50 -1.97
C PRO A 374 21.23 -8.70 -0.77
N GLY A 375 21.19 -7.80 0.23
CA GLY A 375 22.14 -7.82 1.35
C GLY A 375 21.89 -6.70 2.37
N VAL A 376 22.95 -6.11 2.91
CA VAL A 376 22.89 -5.14 4.00
C VAL A 376 22.29 -3.79 3.56
N LEU A 377 21.31 -3.28 4.31
CA LEU A 377 20.70 -1.96 4.10
C LEU A 377 21.45 -0.87 4.89
N ASN A 378 21.73 0.26 4.24
CA ASN A 378 22.46 1.37 4.88
C ASN A 378 21.58 2.29 5.74
N TRP A 379 20.26 2.30 5.50
CA TRP A 379 19.29 3.12 6.25
C TRP A 379 18.61 2.42 7.40
N ASN A 380 18.77 1.10 7.54
CA ASN A 380 18.17 0.34 8.64
C ASN A 380 18.74 0.75 9.99
N GLN A 381 17.91 0.69 11.05
CA GLN A 381 18.34 0.95 12.42
C GLN A 381 19.50 0.04 12.81
N PHE A 382 19.44 -1.23 12.44
CA PHE A 382 20.50 -2.22 12.62
C PHE A 382 20.92 -2.76 11.26
N ARG A 383 22.22 -2.72 11.00
CA ARG A 383 22.79 -3.16 9.73
C ARG A 383 23.30 -4.59 9.87
N VAL A 384 22.52 -5.51 9.35
CA VAL A 384 22.83 -6.95 9.37
C VAL A 384 22.69 -7.56 7.98
N SER A 385 23.42 -8.62 7.69
CA SER A 385 23.20 -9.43 6.49
C SER A 385 21.95 -10.28 6.66
N PRO A 386 21.21 -10.57 5.61
CA PRO A 386 20.17 -11.60 5.60
C PRO A 386 20.70 -12.94 6.12
N TRP A 387 19.83 -13.77 6.67
CA TRP A 387 20.16 -15.16 6.94
C TRP A 387 20.37 -15.91 5.63
N GLU A 388 21.36 -16.80 5.57
CA GLU A 388 21.65 -17.59 4.36
C GLU A 388 20.40 -18.33 3.87
N GLY A 389 20.04 -18.15 2.59
CA GLY A 389 18.83 -18.66 1.95
C GLY A 389 17.67 -17.66 1.87
N MET A 390 17.73 -16.52 2.58
CA MET A 390 16.60 -15.57 2.61
C MET A 390 16.44 -14.81 1.29
N VAL A 391 17.49 -14.39 0.62
CA VAL A 391 17.40 -13.70 -0.68
C VAL A 391 16.73 -14.62 -1.72
N ARG A 392 17.08 -15.91 -1.70
CA ARG A 392 16.41 -16.93 -2.51
C ARG A 392 14.94 -17.09 -2.11
N LEU A 393 14.63 -17.19 -0.81
CA LEU A 393 13.27 -17.34 -0.29
C LEU A 393 12.39 -16.15 -0.73
N TRP A 394 12.83 -14.90 -0.53
CA TRP A 394 12.09 -13.71 -0.93
C TRP A 394 11.82 -13.67 -2.44
N THR A 395 12.81 -14.04 -3.23
CA THR A 395 12.66 -14.15 -4.69
C THR A 395 11.60 -15.16 -5.08
N LEU A 396 11.65 -16.35 -4.48
CA LEU A 396 10.70 -17.44 -4.75
C LEU A 396 9.30 -17.09 -4.25
N GLU A 397 9.16 -16.37 -3.13
CA GLU A 397 7.86 -15.92 -2.65
C GLU A 397 7.20 -14.91 -3.61
N THR A 398 7.98 -13.99 -4.20
CA THR A 398 7.48 -13.08 -5.24
C THR A 398 6.87 -13.87 -6.40
N TYR A 399 7.55 -14.92 -6.87
CA TYR A 399 7.02 -15.76 -7.94
C TYR A 399 5.81 -16.58 -7.50
N ALA A 400 5.80 -17.12 -6.28
CA ALA A 400 4.65 -17.82 -5.74
C ALA A 400 3.41 -16.94 -5.61
N ALA A 401 3.62 -15.64 -5.27
CA ALA A 401 2.57 -14.63 -5.18
C ALA A 401 2.07 -14.10 -6.54
N LYS A 402 2.50 -14.72 -7.66
CA LYS A 402 2.18 -14.36 -9.05
C LYS A 402 2.97 -13.17 -9.63
N GLY A 403 4.04 -12.73 -8.96
CA GLY A 403 4.94 -11.70 -9.50
C GLY A 403 5.65 -12.18 -10.77
N ASP A 404 5.86 -11.26 -11.71
CA ASP A 404 6.50 -11.53 -13.01
C ASP A 404 8.00 -11.21 -13.03
N ILE A 405 8.44 -10.27 -12.19
CA ILE A 405 9.83 -9.78 -12.17
C ILE A 405 10.32 -9.60 -10.73
N VAL A 406 11.56 -9.96 -10.50
CA VAL A 406 12.34 -9.59 -9.30
C VAL A 406 13.59 -8.85 -9.78
N ASN A 407 13.67 -7.57 -9.46
CA ASN A 407 14.75 -6.68 -9.82
C ASN A 407 15.55 -6.32 -8.57
N TYR A 408 16.85 -6.63 -8.56
CA TYR A 408 17.67 -6.41 -7.37
C TYR A 408 18.29 -5.01 -7.39
N PHE A 409 18.19 -4.31 -6.27
CA PHE A 409 18.90 -3.07 -6.04
C PHE A 409 20.18 -3.37 -5.26
N ARG A 410 21.35 -3.43 -5.91
CA ARG A 410 21.69 -3.09 -7.30
C ARG A 410 22.77 -4.07 -7.82
N TRP A 411 23.17 -3.95 -9.09
CA TRP A 411 24.24 -4.81 -9.66
C TRP A 411 25.54 -4.74 -8.87
N ARG A 412 25.99 -3.52 -8.54
CA ARG A 412 27.26 -3.30 -7.84
C ARG A 412 27.13 -2.20 -6.80
N GLN A 413 27.62 -2.45 -5.58
CA GLN A 413 27.72 -1.48 -4.51
C GLN A 413 28.57 -0.27 -4.96
N VAL A 414 28.01 0.93 -4.86
CA VAL A 414 28.73 2.17 -5.20
C VAL A 414 29.73 2.53 -4.11
N PRO A 415 31.00 2.89 -4.43
CA PRO A 415 32.01 3.14 -3.42
C PRO A 415 32.03 4.58 -2.87
N TYR A 416 31.03 5.40 -3.18
CA TYR A 416 30.94 6.82 -2.81
C TYR A 416 29.49 7.26 -2.63
N ALA A 417 29.30 8.49 -2.20
CA ALA A 417 28.00 9.17 -1.99
C ALA A 417 27.15 8.55 -0.87
N GLN A 418 25.85 8.85 -0.86
CA GLN A 418 24.95 8.59 0.26
C GLN A 418 24.69 7.09 0.46
N GLU A 419 24.81 6.28 -0.59
CA GLU A 419 24.52 4.84 -0.57
C GLU A 419 25.77 3.96 -0.62
N GLN A 420 26.95 4.52 -0.33
CA GLN A 420 28.23 3.79 -0.41
C GLN A 420 28.31 2.51 0.44
N THR A 421 27.39 2.34 1.40
CA THR A 421 27.36 1.17 2.28
C THR A 421 26.11 0.31 2.10
N LEU A 422 25.33 0.56 1.05
CA LEU A 422 24.21 -0.27 0.63
C LEU A 422 24.76 -1.42 -0.23
N SER A 423 24.39 -2.66 0.11
CA SER A 423 24.82 -3.84 -0.65
C SER A 423 24.30 -3.83 -2.10
N GLY A 424 25.05 -4.50 -2.96
CA GLY A 424 24.63 -4.90 -4.30
C GLY A 424 24.85 -6.39 -4.47
N LEU A 425 24.61 -6.94 -5.66
CA LEU A 425 25.00 -8.31 -6.00
C LEU A 425 26.53 -8.46 -6.04
N HIS A 426 27.23 -7.35 -6.30
CA HIS A 426 28.70 -7.28 -6.23
C HIS A 426 29.08 -6.18 -5.23
N ILE A 427 30.14 -6.41 -4.47
CA ILE A 427 30.77 -5.35 -3.68
C ILE A 427 31.53 -4.37 -4.58
N SER A 428 31.98 -3.25 -4.03
CA SER A 428 32.52 -2.13 -4.83
C SER A 428 33.79 -2.49 -5.63
N ASP A 429 34.58 -3.50 -5.20
CA ASP A 429 35.75 -3.97 -5.92
C ASP A 429 35.44 -4.92 -7.08
N GLY A 430 34.18 -5.30 -7.25
CA GLY A 430 33.69 -6.18 -8.30
C GLY A 430 33.58 -7.65 -7.93
N SER A 431 33.97 -8.04 -6.72
CA SER A 431 33.74 -9.41 -6.25
C SER A 431 32.25 -9.63 -5.93
N GLN A 432 31.79 -10.86 -6.05
CA GLN A 432 30.43 -11.27 -5.78
C GLN A 432 30.16 -11.24 -4.27
N ASP A 433 28.99 -10.69 -3.87
CA ASP A 433 28.51 -10.69 -2.49
C ASP A 433 27.66 -11.95 -2.20
N GLU A 434 27.31 -12.21 -0.94
CA GLU A 434 26.53 -13.39 -0.51
C GLU A 434 25.24 -13.53 -1.30
N GLY A 435 24.47 -12.45 -1.47
CA GLY A 435 23.21 -12.44 -2.24
C GLY A 435 23.36 -12.84 -3.70
N TYR A 436 24.52 -12.58 -4.33
CA TYR A 436 24.80 -13.02 -5.70
C TYR A 436 24.65 -14.54 -5.86
N PHE A 437 25.21 -15.31 -4.94
CA PHE A 437 25.20 -16.77 -5.03
C PHE A 437 23.80 -17.34 -4.87
N GLU A 438 22.97 -16.73 -4.03
CA GLU A 438 21.56 -17.12 -3.88
C GLU A 438 20.74 -16.80 -5.15
N VAL A 439 20.98 -15.64 -5.76
CA VAL A 439 20.36 -15.27 -7.04
C VAL A 439 20.83 -16.20 -8.16
N GLN A 440 22.09 -16.63 -8.15
CA GLN A 440 22.63 -17.60 -9.09
C GLN A 440 21.96 -18.98 -8.93
N ASP A 441 21.69 -19.41 -7.69
CA ASP A 441 20.97 -20.66 -7.42
C ASP A 441 19.54 -20.60 -7.98
N VAL A 442 18.83 -19.49 -7.75
CA VAL A 442 17.52 -19.24 -8.38
C VAL A 442 17.62 -19.31 -9.91
N ALA A 443 18.60 -18.63 -10.51
CA ALA A 443 18.75 -18.53 -11.96
C ALA A 443 19.02 -19.88 -12.65
N VAL A 444 19.83 -20.73 -11.99
CA VAL A 444 20.32 -21.99 -12.56
C VAL A 444 19.41 -23.17 -12.22
N ASN A 445 18.88 -23.23 -10.99
CA ASN A 445 18.19 -24.41 -10.47
C ASN A 445 16.67 -24.20 -10.40
N ASP A 446 16.21 -23.08 -9.82
CA ASP A 446 14.79 -22.90 -9.54
C ASP A 446 14.00 -22.42 -10.77
N LEU A 447 14.44 -21.39 -11.46
CA LEU A 447 13.72 -20.80 -12.59
C LEU A 447 13.45 -21.78 -13.73
N PRO A 448 14.43 -22.61 -14.20
CA PRO A 448 14.15 -23.58 -15.24
C PRO A 448 13.07 -24.58 -14.84
N THR A 449 13.11 -25.05 -13.60
CA THR A 449 12.13 -25.99 -13.03
C THR A 449 10.74 -25.34 -12.95
N LEU A 450 10.65 -24.13 -12.40
CA LEU A 450 9.39 -23.41 -12.24
C LEU A 450 8.77 -23.04 -13.58
N ARG A 451 9.57 -22.59 -14.55
CA ARG A 451 9.10 -22.30 -15.91
C ARG A 451 8.54 -23.53 -16.61
N ALA A 452 9.16 -24.71 -16.38
CA ALA A 452 8.66 -25.97 -16.94
C ALA A 452 7.32 -26.39 -16.33
N GLU A 453 7.12 -26.18 -15.01
CA GLU A 453 5.89 -26.58 -14.30
C GLU A 453 4.75 -25.57 -14.47
N LEU A 454 5.00 -24.28 -14.47
CA LEU A 454 3.98 -23.23 -14.62
C LEU A 454 3.59 -23.02 -16.09
N GLY A 455 4.47 -23.34 -17.05
CA GLY A 455 4.24 -23.10 -18.48
C GLY A 455 4.30 -21.59 -18.83
N THR A 456 4.05 -21.30 -20.12
CA THR A 456 4.08 -19.91 -20.64
C THR A 456 2.73 -19.19 -20.52
N ASN A 457 1.66 -19.86 -20.10
CA ASN A 457 0.29 -19.35 -20.06
C ASN A 457 -0.32 -19.47 -18.66
N SER A 458 0.10 -18.63 -17.74
CA SER A 458 -0.59 -18.47 -16.45
C SER A 458 -1.76 -17.47 -16.60
N THR A 459 -2.73 -17.77 -17.47
CA THR A 459 -3.73 -16.77 -17.85
C THR A 459 -4.94 -16.67 -16.95
N HIS A 460 -5.15 -17.58 -15.99
CA HIS A 460 -6.21 -17.45 -14.97
C HIS A 460 -5.82 -18.21 -13.71
N GLU A 461 -5.20 -17.52 -12.81
CA GLU A 461 -5.07 -17.98 -11.44
C GLU A 461 -6.41 -17.77 -10.73
N PRO A 462 -6.85 -18.69 -9.88
CA PRO A 462 -8.08 -18.49 -9.12
C PRO A 462 -7.92 -17.29 -8.16
N GLN A 463 -8.97 -16.48 -8.08
CA GLN A 463 -9.14 -15.45 -7.08
C GLN A 463 -8.98 -16.05 -5.68
N GLY A 464 -8.49 -15.29 -4.71
CA GLY A 464 -8.43 -15.69 -3.32
C GLY A 464 -9.82 -15.96 -2.72
N ASP A 465 -9.89 -16.82 -1.70
CA ASP A 465 -11.14 -17.05 -0.98
C ASP A 465 -11.52 -15.88 -0.07
N VAL A 466 -10.54 -15.09 0.38
CA VAL A 466 -10.70 -14.00 1.33
C VAL A 466 -10.21 -12.70 0.74
N ALA A 467 -11.03 -11.64 0.80
CA ALA A 467 -10.61 -10.27 0.52
C ALA A 467 -10.28 -9.53 1.81
N VAL A 468 -9.12 -8.90 1.88
CA VAL A 468 -8.78 -7.87 2.87
C VAL A 468 -8.85 -6.51 2.18
N VAL A 469 -9.68 -5.61 2.71
CA VAL A 469 -9.86 -4.28 2.11
C VAL A 469 -8.87 -3.30 2.69
N PHE A 470 -8.02 -2.72 1.84
CA PHE A 470 -7.07 -1.68 2.21
C PHE A 470 -7.47 -0.34 1.59
N ASP A 471 -7.56 0.71 2.42
CA ASP A 471 -8.05 2.03 2.02
C ASP A 471 -7.12 3.15 2.47
N TYR A 472 -6.57 3.91 1.52
CA TYR A 472 -5.65 5.03 1.81
C TYR A 472 -6.33 6.18 2.55
N ALA A 473 -7.62 6.45 2.31
CA ALA A 473 -8.36 7.47 3.07
C ALA A 473 -8.49 7.07 4.55
N SER A 474 -8.57 5.78 4.84
CA SER A 474 -8.54 5.26 6.22
C SER A 474 -7.17 5.46 6.87
N VAL A 475 -6.06 5.25 6.16
CA VAL A 475 -4.70 5.59 6.65
C VAL A 475 -4.67 7.05 7.10
N TRP A 476 -5.13 7.96 6.24
CA TRP A 476 -5.12 9.40 6.52
C TRP A 476 -6.07 9.78 7.66
N THR A 477 -7.26 9.18 7.71
CA THR A 477 -8.24 9.43 8.78
C THR A 477 -7.71 9.02 10.15
N TRP A 478 -7.02 7.88 10.25
CA TRP A 478 -6.36 7.45 11.47
C TRP A 478 -5.23 8.39 11.87
N ALA A 479 -4.44 8.89 10.91
CA ALA A 479 -3.35 9.84 11.17
C ALA A 479 -3.86 11.23 11.61
N ILE A 480 -4.96 11.72 11.01
CA ILE A 480 -5.54 13.05 11.32
C ILE A 480 -6.13 13.06 12.73
N GLU A 481 -6.78 11.99 13.15
CA GLU A 481 -7.42 11.90 14.48
C GLU A 481 -7.11 10.53 15.12
N PRO A 482 -5.90 10.34 15.69
CA PRO A 482 -5.46 9.04 16.20
C PRO A 482 -6.10 8.63 17.53
N TYR A 483 -6.79 9.51 18.24
CA TYR A 483 -7.38 9.37 19.60
C TYR A 483 -6.37 9.06 20.71
N SER A 484 -5.18 8.58 20.40
CA SER A 484 -4.13 8.31 21.37
C SER A 484 -2.88 9.13 21.01
N GLY A 485 -2.32 9.83 21.98
CA GLY A 485 -1.14 10.66 21.78
C GLY A 485 -1.44 12.15 21.63
N SER A 486 -0.46 12.90 21.17
CA SER A 486 -0.60 14.35 20.96
C SER A 486 -1.44 14.61 19.71
N TRP A 487 -2.42 15.50 19.82
CA TRP A 487 -3.18 16.06 18.72
C TRP A 487 -2.31 16.90 17.77
N ASP A 488 -1.02 16.88 17.98
CA ASP A 488 -0.05 17.68 17.26
C ASP A 488 0.41 16.91 16.01
N VAL A 489 -0.33 17.04 14.91
CA VAL A 489 0.04 16.52 13.59
C VAL A 489 1.20 17.36 13.01
N LYS A 490 2.26 17.57 13.80
CA LYS A 490 3.49 18.20 13.30
C LYS A 490 4.39 17.22 12.57
N SER A 491 4.20 15.93 12.84
CA SER A 491 4.90 14.85 12.16
C SER A 491 4.06 14.37 10.99
N SER A 492 4.67 14.24 9.83
CA SER A 492 4.11 13.53 8.68
C SER A 492 4.21 12.01 8.84
N SER A 493 4.82 11.54 9.92
CA SER A 493 5.01 10.12 10.21
C SER A 493 3.74 9.51 10.77
N TYR A 494 3.17 8.54 10.05
CA TYR A 494 2.03 7.73 10.50
C TYR A 494 2.38 6.76 11.62
N THR A 495 3.67 6.62 11.92
CA THR A 495 4.21 5.64 12.88
C THR A 495 4.26 6.14 14.31
N ASP A 496 3.99 7.44 14.55
CA ASP A 496 4.10 8.03 15.89
C ASP A 496 2.88 7.73 16.79
N ALA A 497 1.80 7.20 16.23
CA ALA A 497 0.64 6.74 17.01
C ALA A 497 0.87 5.31 17.51
N ALA A 498 0.53 5.05 18.77
CA ALA A 498 0.63 3.72 19.38
C ALA A 498 -0.23 2.65 18.67
N LEU A 499 -1.19 3.06 17.86
CA LEU A 499 -1.96 2.23 16.94
C LEU A 499 -2.20 3.03 15.64
N ASN A 500 -1.86 2.45 14.53
CA ASN A 500 -2.11 3.01 13.20
C ASN A 500 -2.84 2.00 12.29
N TYR A 501 -3.31 2.49 11.15
CA TYR A 501 -4.09 1.67 10.22
C TYR A 501 -3.27 0.57 9.53
N ALA A 502 -1.99 0.82 9.25
CA ALA A 502 -1.13 -0.16 8.60
C ALA A 502 -0.86 -1.35 9.51
N ASP A 503 -0.53 -1.11 10.79
CA ASP A 503 -0.32 -2.16 11.80
C ASP A 503 -1.58 -3.01 11.98
N LEU A 504 -2.75 -2.35 12.06
CA LEU A 504 -4.03 -3.04 12.18
C LEU A 504 -4.30 -3.93 10.96
N SER A 505 -4.10 -3.40 9.75
CA SER A 505 -4.31 -4.15 8.50
C SER A 505 -3.37 -5.33 8.38
N TYR A 506 -2.10 -5.14 8.73
CA TYR A 506 -1.10 -6.21 8.77
C TYR A 506 -1.48 -7.32 9.76
N GLY A 507 -1.96 -6.96 10.96
CA GLY A 507 -2.39 -7.95 11.97
C GLY A 507 -3.51 -8.86 11.46
N PHE A 508 -4.53 -8.31 10.79
CA PHE A 508 -5.58 -9.11 10.15
C PHE A 508 -5.04 -10.00 9.03
N TYR A 509 -4.18 -9.46 8.18
CA TYR A 509 -3.57 -10.22 7.09
C TYR A 509 -2.69 -11.36 7.62
N SER A 510 -1.84 -11.09 8.62
CA SER A 510 -0.95 -12.09 9.23
C SER A 510 -1.75 -13.25 9.86
N ALA A 511 -2.86 -12.95 10.54
CA ALA A 511 -3.71 -13.99 11.10
C ALA A 511 -4.31 -14.93 10.02
N LEU A 512 -4.75 -14.36 8.89
CA LEU A 512 -5.26 -15.15 7.76
C LEU A 512 -4.14 -15.98 7.10
N ARG A 513 -2.93 -15.46 7.02
CA ARG A 513 -1.74 -16.19 6.52
C ARG A 513 -1.38 -17.36 7.44
N ARG A 514 -1.44 -17.17 8.77
CA ARG A 514 -1.25 -18.25 9.74
C ARG A 514 -2.30 -19.34 9.63
N LEU A 515 -3.53 -19.01 9.24
CA LEU A 515 -4.58 -19.97 8.91
C LEU A 515 -4.38 -20.67 7.54
N GLY A 516 -3.34 -20.35 6.80
CA GLY A 516 -3.02 -20.93 5.50
C GLY A 516 -4.02 -20.58 4.39
N LEU A 517 -4.73 -19.46 4.49
CA LEU A 517 -5.78 -19.06 3.55
C LEU A 517 -5.23 -18.39 2.28
N SER A 518 -6.02 -18.48 1.20
CA SER A 518 -5.79 -17.71 -0.03
C SER A 518 -6.40 -16.31 0.11
N ILE A 519 -5.58 -15.26 -0.01
CA ILE A 519 -5.95 -13.90 0.34
C ILE A 519 -5.62 -12.95 -0.79
N ASP A 520 -6.57 -12.07 -1.12
CA ASP A 520 -6.33 -10.88 -1.93
C ASP A 520 -6.45 -9.62 -1.07
N VAL A 521 -5.63 -8.61 -1.34
CA VAL A 521 -5.76 -7.27 -0.77
C VAL A 521 -6.29 -6.35 -1.84
N ILE A 522 -7.47 -5.77 -1.61
CA ILE A 522 -8.21 -4.98 -2.59
C ILE A 522 -8.56 -3.59 -2.07
N GLY A 523 -8.75 -2.65 -2.99
CA GLY A 523 -9.26 -1.32 -2.67
C GLY A 523 -10.78 -1.29 -2.57
N PRO A 524 -11.35 -0.21 -1.99
CA PRO A 524 -12.79 -0.11 -1.73
C PRO A 524 -13.66 0.04 -2.99
N GLU A 525 -13.07 0.26 -4.17
CA GLU A 525 -13.81 0.35 -5.43
C GLU A 525 -13.77 -0.96 -6.26
N GLN A 526 -13.07 -1.99 -5.78
CA GLN A 526 -12.94 -3.27 -6.47
C GLN A 526 -14.07 -4.24 -6.09
N SER A 527 -14.37 -5.19 -6.98
CA SER A 527 -15.48 -6.14 -6.80
C SER A 527 -15.29 -7.04 -5.59
N LEU A 528 -16.40 -7.34 -4.89
CA LEU A 528 -16.48 -8.35 -3.85
C LEU A 528 -17.03 -9.69 -4.35
N GLU A 529 -17.35 -9.79 -5.64
CA GLU A 529 -17.90 -11.00 -6.23
C GLU A 529 -16.87 -12.15 -6.21
N GLY A 530 -17.30 -13.33 -5.82
CA GLY A 530 -16.47 -14.55 -5.76
C GLY A 530 -15.76 -14.79 -4.42
N TYR A 531 -15.57 -13.77 -3.60
CA TYR A 531 -14.98 -13.95 -2.27
C TYR A 531 -15.95 -14.67 -1.31
N LYS A 532 -15.42 -15.60 -0.53
CA LYS A 532 -16.17 -16.32 0.50
C LYS A 532 -16.22 -15.57 1.82
N MET A 533 -15.27 -14.70 2.08
CA MET A 533 -15.19 -13.82 3.26
C MET A 533 -14.55 -12.49 2.90
N VAL A 534 -15.05 -11.41 3.50
CA VAL A 534 -14.46 -10.06 3.38
C VAL A 534 -14.03 -9.58 4.76
N VAL A 535 -12.83 -9.06 4.86
CA VAL A 535 -12.26 -8.47 6.08
C VAL A 535 -11.96 -6.99 5.82
N VAL A 536 -12.53 -6.14 6.67
CA VAL A 536 -12.32 -4.68 6.67
C VAL A 536 -11.61 -4.32 7.97
N PRO A 537 -10.27 -4.27 8.01
CA PRO A 537 -9.52 -4.06 9.25
C PRO A 537 -9.93 -2.80 10.02
N SER A 538 -10.23 -1.74 9.29
CA SER A 538 -10.89 -0.52 9.74
C SER A 538 -11.27 0.33 8.53
N MET A 539 -12.43 0.97 8.58
CA MET A 539 -12.83 1.95 7.56
C MET A 539 -13.72 3.02 8.21
N PRO A 540 -13.11 4.06 8.81
CA PRO A 540 -13.86 5.07 9.56
C PRO A 540 -14.92 5.79 8.72
N ILE A 541 -14.60 6.08 7.46
CA ILE A 541 -15.51 6.67 6.47
C ILE A 541 -15.71 5.63 5.37
N ILE A 542 -16.90 5.01 5.31
CA ILE A 542 -17.23 4.07 4.25
C ILE A 542 -17.69 4.86 3.01
N PRO A 543 -16.97 4.78 1.87
CA PRO A 543 -17.41 5.43 0.63
C PRO A 543 -18.72 4.82 0.11
N ASP A 544 -19.55 5.64 -0.56
CA ASP A 544 -20.83 5.20 -1.12
C ASP A 544 -20.67 4.03 -2.10
N ALA A 545 -19.61 4.02 -2.91
CA ALA A 545 -19.30 2.94 -3.83
C ALA A 545 -19.06 1.62 -3.07
N PHE A 546 -18.24 1.63 -2.02
CA PHE A 546 -17.99 0.44 -1.20
C PHE A 546 -19.24 0.01 -0.43
N ASN A 547 -20.03 0.95 0.08
CA ASN A 547 -21.30 0.66 0.72
C ASN A 547 -22.30 -0.05 -0.22
N ALA A 548 -22.30 0.30 -1.50
CA ALA A 548 -23.11 -0.38 -2.52
C ALA A 548 -22.62 -1.82 -2.73
N LEU A 549 -21.31 -2.05 -2.82
CA LEU A 549 -20.71 -3.39 -2.91
C LEU A 549 -21.05 -4.24 -1.69
N LEU A 550 -20.89 -3.70 -0.48
CA LEU A 550 -21.26 -4.36 0.78
C LEU A 550 -22.76 -4.71 0.84
N THR A 551 -23.61 -3.84 0.31
CA THR A 551 -25.07 -4.08 0.28
C THR A 551 -25.42 -5.27 -0.61
N ALA A 552 -24.73 -5.44 -1.72
CA ALA A 552 -24.91 -6.56 -2.64
C ALA A 552 -24.26 -7.87 -2.18
N TYR A 553 -23.22 -7.78 -1.36
CA TYR A 553 -22.45 -8.94 -0.90
C TYR A 553 -23.25 -9.77 0.11
N THR A 554 -23.21 -11.10 -0.03
CA THR A 554 -24.03 -12.03 0.79
C THR A 554 -23.21 -12.89 1.77
N GLY A 555 -21.88 -12.91 1.61
CA GLY A 555 -20.99 -13.66 2.50
C GLY A 555 -20.72 -12.95 3.83
N PRO A 556 -19.93 -13.58 4.71
CA PRO A 556 -19.51 -12.99 5.97
C PRO A 556 -18.57 -11.81 5.76
N VAL A 557 -18.78 -10.76 6.58
CA VAL A 557 -17.93 -9.57 6.63
C VAL A 557 -17.46 -9.35 8.06
N VAL A 558 -16.14 -9.19 8.25
CA VAL A 558 -15.56 -8.88 9.56
C VAL A 558 -15.01 -7.45 9.52
N PHE A 559 -15.60 -6.57 10.32
CA PHE A 559 -15.14 -5.21 10.52
C PHE A 559 -14.29 -5.11 11.78
N GLY A 560 -13.14 -4.46 11.67
CA GLY A 560 -12.35 -4.04 12.81
C GLY A 560 -12.81 -2.69 13.38
N PRO A 561 -12.11 -2.18 14.40
CA PRO A 561 -12.52 -1.02 15.16
C PRO A 561 -12.67 0.25 14.31
N ARG A 562 -13.47 1.19 14.79
CA ARG A 562 -13.72 2.49 14.16
C ARG A 562 -14.38 2.42 12.78
N SER A 563 -14.78 1.25 12.29
CA SER A 563 -15.46 1.15 10.99
C SER A 563 -16.83 1.85 11.01
N ALA A 564 -17.12 2.60 9.94
CA ALA A 564 -18.34 3.45 9.81
C ALA A 564 -18.54 4.46 10.95
N ALA A 565 -17.47 4.90 11.60
CA ALA A 565 -17.55 5.85 12.71
C ALA A 565 -17.91 7.26 12.25
N LEU A 566 -17.49 7.65 11.07
CA LEU A 566 -17.56 9.00 10.55
C LEU A 566 -18.41 9.09 9.28
N THR A 567 -18.99 10.27 9.04
CA THR A 567 -19.59 10.63 7.76
C THR A 567 -18.53 11.08 6.76
N ALA A 568 -18.90 11.23 5.49
CA ALA A 568 -18.02 11.78 4.45
C ALA A 568 -17.46 13.18 4.77
N ASN A 569 -18.08 13.90 5.70
CA ASN A 569 -17.61 15.22 6.16
C ASN A 569 -16.72 15.14 7.41
N PHE A 570 -16.11 13.98 7.70
CA PHE A 570 -15.29 13.75 8.88
C PHE A 570 -16.01 14.12 10.19
N SER A 571 -17.28 13.82 10.30
CA SER A 571 -18.10 14.14 11.47
C SER A 571 -18.86 12.92 11.96
N TYR A 572 -19.19 12.89 13.24
CA TYR A 572 -20.10 11.88 13.77
C TYR A 572 -21.50 12.09 13.23
N ALA A 573 -22.16 11.02 12.81
CA ALA A 573 -23.58 11.08 12.56
C ALA A 573 -24.35 11.39 13.85
N PRO A 574 -25.41 12.19 13.81
CA PRO A 574 -26.20 12.49 15.01
C PRO A 574 -26.63 11.20 15.72
N GLY A 575 -26.05 10.98 16.88
CA GLY A 575 -26.51 10.05 17.88
C GLY A 575 -25.87 8.65 17.91
N ILE A 576 -25.24 8.10 16.89
CA ILE A 576 -24.80 6.68 17.00
C ILE A 576 -23.83 6.27 15.89
N GLN A 577 -22.77 5.55 16.27
CA GLN A 577 -21.95 4.71 15.39
C GLN A 577 -22.52 3.28 15.34
N PRO A 578 -22.53 2.58 14.21
CA PRO A 578 -22.14 3.02 12.86
C PRO A 578 -23.01 4.17 12.32
N SER A 579 -22.40 5.05 11.53
CA SER A 579 -23.03 6.27 11.06
C SER A 579 -24.23 6.01 10.13
N GLN A 580 -24.05 5.14 9.15
CA GLN A 580 -25.05 4.76 8.15
C GLN A 580 -24.56 3.58 7.30
N GLY A 581 -25.42 3.10 6.40
CA GLY A 581 -25.04 2.12 5.36
C GLY A 581 -25.18 0.67 5.78
N ALA A 582 -24.63 -0.23 4.97
CA ALA A 582 -24.84 -1.67 5.07
C ALA A 582 -24.49 -2.26 6.44
N LEU A 583 -23.41 -1.80 7.07
CA LEU A 583 -23.02 -2.25 8.41
C LEU A 583 -24.13 -1.91 9.43
N ARG A 584 -24.64 -0.68 9.39
CA ARG A 584 -25.74 -0.25 10.27
C ARG A 584 -27.00 -1.06 10.05
N ASP A 585 -27.32 -1.38 8.81
CA ASP A 585 -28.58 -2.03 8.45
C ASP A 585 -28.56 -3.54 8.77
N ARG A 586 -27.42 -4.19 8.63
CA ARG A 586 -27.27 -5.65 8.78
C ARG A 586 -26.82 -6.09 10.18
N LEU A 587 -26.12 -5.22 10.93
CA LEU A 587 -25.65 -5.54 12.27
C LEU A 587 -26.27 -4.58 13.30
N PRO A 588 -27.31 -5.01 14.04
CA PRO A 588 -27.94 -4.21 15.11
C PRO A 588 -26.98 -4.01 16.27
N MET A 589 -26.20 -2.95 16.22
CA MET A 589 -25.23 -2.58 17.27
C MET A 589 -25.05 -1.06 17.37
N ARG A 590 -24.41 -0.62 18.41
CA ARG A 590 -23.93 0.76 18.57
C ARG A 590 -22.66 0.80 19.40
N VAL A 591 -21.77 1.72 19.08
CA VAL A 591 -20.63 2.09 19.92
C VAL A 591 -21.09 3.11 20.94
N THR A 592 -20.90 2.82 22.22
CA THR A 592 -21.36 3.67 23.33
C THR A 592 -20.24 4.54 23.90
N ARG A 593 -18.99 4.13 23.70
CA ARG A 593 -17.78 4.83 24.18
C ARG A 593 -16.53 4.29 23.47
N ILE A 594 -15.54 5.15 23.32
CA ILE A 594 -14.19 4.81 22.83
C ILE A 594 -13.21 5.15 23.95
N GLU A 595 -12.27 4.26 24.22
CA GLU A 595 -11.18 4.45 25.17
C GLU A 595 -9.86 3.97 24.52
N THR A 596 -8.72 4.60 24.91
CA THR A 596 -7.39 4.27 24.36
C THR A 596 -6.42 3.97 25.51
N PRO A 597 -6.60 2.82 26.20
CA PRO A 597 -5.77 2.46 27.31
C PRO A 597 -4.36 2.05 26.87
N PRO A 598 -3.33 2.43 27.63
CA PRO A 598 -1.97 1.95 27.38
C PRO A 598 -1.84 0.45 27.73
N GLU A 599 -0.78 -0.19 27.25
CA GLU A 599 -0.50 -1.61 27.52
C GLU A 599 -0.56 -1.97 29.03
N TYR A 600 0.05 -1.14 29.89
CA TYR A 600 0.08 -1.38 31.32
C TYR A 600 -1.27 -1.22 32.03
N ALA A 601 -2.33 -0.87 31.32
CA ALA A 601 -3.70 -0.85 31.87
C ALA A 601 -4.27 -2.26 32.10
N ASN A 602 -3.61 -3.31 31.60
CA ASN A 602 -4.02 -4.70 31.73
C ASN A 602 -5.47 -4.93 31.21
N SER A 603 -5.76 -4.38 30.06
CA SER A 603 -7.02 -4.60 29.35
C SER A 603 -7.03 -5.97 28.67
N GLY A 604 -8.20 -6.54 28.49
CA GLY A 604 -8.31 -7.84 27.84
C GLY A 604 -9.74 -8.24 27.45
N VAL A 605 -9.80 -9.26 26.61
CA VAL A 605 -11.04 -9.87 26.12
C VAL A 605 -11.03 -11.38 26.31
N SER A 606 -12.22 -11.99 26.40
CA SER A 606 -12.39 -13.44 26.44
C SER A 606 -13.14 -13.91 25.20
N TYR A 607 -12.59 -14.94 24.56
CA TYR A 607 -13.20 -15.62 23.41
C TYR A 607 -12.85 -17.10 23.40
N GLY A 608 -13.83 -17.98 23.14
CA GLY A 608 -13.62 -19.43 23.08
C GLY A 608 -13.01 -20.05 24.36
N GLY A 609 -13.21 -19.42 25.53
CA GLY A 609 -12.61 -19.86 26.79
C GLY A 609 -11.15 -19.40 27.01
N THR A 610 -10.57 -18.68 26.05
CA THR A 610 -9.22 -18.11 26.14
C THR A 610 -9.29 -16.61 26.40
N ASN A 611 -8.35 -16.12 27.20
CA ASN A 611 -8.20 -14.70 27.49
C ASN A 611 -7.05 -14.11 26.68
N TYR A 612 -7.28 -12.93 26.07
CA TYR A 612 -6.31 -12.22 25.26
C TYR A 612 -6.10 -10.80 25.81
N SER A 613 -4.86 -10.36 25.93
CA SER A 613 -4.53 -8.98 26.27
C SER A 613 -4.78 -8.08 25.07
N ILE A 614 -5.32 -6.87 25.33
CA ILE A 614 -5.53 -5.83 24.31
C ILE A 614 -4.98 -4.50 24.81
N SER A 615 -4.67 -3.60 23.89
CA SER A 615 -4.12 -2.27 24.20
C SER A 615 -4.50 -1.25 23.15
N TYR A 616 -4.35 0.01 23.46
CA TYR A 616 -4.42 1.18 22.59
C TYR A 616 -5.79 1.51 22.01
N TRP A 617 -6.76 0.56 21.93
CA TRP A 617 -8.10 0.84 21.42
C TRP A 617 -9.15 -0.09 21.99
N GLU A 618 -10.18 0.49 22.62
CA GLU A 618 -11.34 -0.20 23.15
C GLU A 618 -12.62 0.57 22.82
N GLU A 619 -13.57 -0.08 22.18
CA GLU A 619 -14.92 0.41 21.97
C GLU A 619 -15.91 -0.40 22.81
N TRP A 620 -16.64 0.27 23.68
CA TRP A 620 -17.74 -0.35 24.40
C TRP A 620 -18.95 -0.39 23.50
N VAL A 621 -19.37 -1.59 23.15
CA VAL A 621 -20.48 -1.79 22.23
C VAL A 621 -21.74 -2.27 22.94
N SER A 622 -22.90 -1.96 22.37
CA SER A 622 -24.17 -2.60 22.69
C SER A 622 -24.63 -3.35 21.45
N CYS A 623 -24.90 -4.65 21.59
CA CYS A 623 -25.39 -5.49 20.51
C CYS A 623 -26.90 -5.35 20.31
N GLU A 624 -27.44 -4.15 20.55
CA GLU A 624 -28.86 -3.79 20.42
C GLU A 624 -28.98 -2.41 19.75
N ARG A 625 -29.94 -2.28 18.85
CA ARG A 625 -30.31 -1.02 18.22
C ARG A 625 -31.74 -1.06 17.71
N GLU A 626 -32.53 -0.04 18.05
CA GLU A 626 -33.90 0.14 17.52
C GLU A 626 -34.80 -1.11 17.69
N ASN A 627 -34.76 -1.73 18.89
CA ASN A 627 -35.45 -2.97 19.23
C ASN A 627 -35.05 -4.21 18.43
N LYS A 628 -33.91 -4.16 17.74
CA LYS A 628 -33.24 -5.35 17.14
C LYS A 628 -32.02 -5.70 17.95
N THR A 629 -31.67 -6.99 17.99
CA THR A 629 -30.51 -7.51 18.71
C THR A 629 -29.59 -8.28 17.76
N SER A 630 -28.29 -8.28 18.08
CA SER A 630 -27.30 -9.18 17.55
C SER A 630 -26.61 -9.96 18.68
N ASN A 631 -25.80 -10.95 18.35
CA ASN A 631 -25.13 -11.77 19.35
C ASN A 631 -23.92 -11.03 19.90
N VAL A 632 -23.66 -11.18 21.21
CA VAL A 632 -22.39 -10.76 21.82
C VAL A 632 -21.35 -11.81 21.44
N ALA A 633 -20.37 -11.44 20.62
CA ALA A 633 -19.32 -12.36 20.15
C ALA A 633 -18.14 -12.41 21.12
N VAL A 634 -17.75 -11.28 21.73
CA VAL A 634 -16.56 -11.16 22.60
C VAL A 634 -16.93 -10.27 23.79
N THR A 635 -16.42 -10.61 24.97
CA THR A 635 -16.63 -9.84 26.20
C THR A 635 -15.30 -9.38 26.82
N SER A 636 -15.34 -8.21 27.47
CA SER A 636 -14.21 -7.69 28.24
C SER A 636 -13.94 -8.51 29.50
N ILE A 637 -12.66 -8.72 29.80
CA ILE A 637 -12.17 -9.21 31.11
C ILE A 637 -11.51 -8.10 31.92
N SER A 638 -11.43 -6.89 31.38
CA SER A 638 -10.87 -5.72 32.09
C SER A 638 -11.64 -5.47 33.37
N LYS A 639 -10.92 -5.30 34.48
CA LYS A 639 -11.49 -5.29 35.85
C LYS A 639 -12.68 -4.33 36.01
N HIS A 640 -12.64 -3.15 35.38
CA HIS A 640 -13.70 -2.13 35.50
C HIS A 640 -14.90 -2.39 34.60
N ARG A 641 -14.82 -3.29 33.65
CA ARG A 641 -15.83 -3.57 32.61
C ARG A 641 -16.05 -5.05 32.33
N ALA A 642 -15.66 -5.93 33.26
CA ALA A 642 -15.75 -7.39 33.08
C ALA A 642 -17.17 -7.81 32.65
N GLY A 643 -17.23 -8.67 31.62
CA GLY A 643 -18.47 -9.18 31.05
C GLY A 643 -19.22 -8.23 30.10
N LYS A 644 -18.70 -7.02 29.85
CA LYS A 644 -19.31 -6.11 28.86
C LYS A 644 -18.95 -6.50 27.44
N PRO A 645 -19.88 -6.32 26.47
CA PRO A 645 -19.61 -6.63 25.06
C PRO A 645 -18.50 -5.76 24.48
N MET A 646 -17.62 -6.39 23.71
CA MET A 646 -16.54 -5.75 22.94
C MET A 646 -16.64 -6.07 21.45
N ALA A 647 -17.46 -7.07 21.08
CA ALA A 647 -17.77 -7.40 19.69
C ALA A 647 -19.20 -7.88 19.58
N CYS A 648 -19.82 -7.60 18.42
CA CYS A 648 -21.16 -8.06 18.07
C CYS A 648 -21.11 -8.86 16.75
N ALA A 649 -21.98 -9.86 16.61
CA ALA A 649 -22.15 -10.62 15.39
C ALA A 649 -23.63 -10.86 15.09
N SER A 650 -24.04 -10.75 13.82
CA SER A 650 -25.37 -11.14 13.34
C SER A 650 -25.28 -12.56 12.76
N ASP A 651 -26.12 -13.45 13.19
CA ASP A 651 -26.31 -14.84 12.71
C ASP A 651 -25.25 -15.41 11.76
N GLY A 652 -23.94 -15.27 12.15
CA GLY A 652 -22.78 -15.81 11.44
C GLY A 652 -22.30 -15.06 10.21
N SER A 653 -22.90 -13.90 9.86
CA SER A 653 -22.59 -13.23 8.59
C SER A 653 -21.82 -11.92 8.76
N TRP A 654 -22.19 -11.10 9.74
CA TRP A 654 -21.61 -9.76 9.92
C TRP A 654 -21.04 -9.61 11.32
N HIS A 655 -19.80 -9.19 11.42
CA HIS A 655 -19.04 -9.11 12.66
C HIS A 655 -18.44 -7.72 12.82
N TYR A 656 -18.40 -7.23 14.04
CA TYR A 656 -17.73 -5.99 14.41
C TYR A 656 -16.87 -6.23 15.64
N LEU A 657 -15.58 -5.96 15.52
CA LEU A 657 -14.60 -6.06 16.60
C LEU A 657 -14.28 -4.62 17.08
N GLY A 658 -14.71 -4.27 18.29
CA GLY A 658 -14.55 -2.92 18.84
C GLY A 658 -13.26 -2.77 19.66
N PHE A 659 -12.16 -3.39 19.28
CA PHE A 659 -10.88 -3.27 19.97
C PHE A 659 -9.72 -3.55 19.03
N ASN A 660 -8.50 -3.19 19.43
CA ASN A 660 -7.28 -3.58 18.73
C ASN A 660 -7.01 -5.08 18.97
N PRO A 661 -7.27 -5.97 17.99
CA PRO A 661 -7.18 -7.39 18.21
C PRO A 661 -5.74 -7.90 18.04
N PRO A 662 -5.18 -8.63 19.02
CA PRO A 662 -3.89 -9.28 18.82
C PRO A 662 -4.00 -10.42 17.80
N VAL A 663 -2.91 -10.73 17.11
CA VAL A 663 -2.88 -11.72 16.01
C VAL A 663 -3.40 -13.10 16.47
N ASP A 664 -3.03 -13.55 17.66
CA ASP A 664 -3.50 -14.85 18.20
C ASP A 664 -5.02 -14.90 18.41
N PHE A 665 -5.63 -13.77 18.83
CA PHE A 665 -7.08 -13.65 18.88
C PHE A 665 -7.67 -13.73 17.47
N LEU A 666 -7.08 -13.00 16.51
CA LEU A 666 -7.56 -13.00 15.12
C LEU A 666 -7.46 -14.39 14.49
N VAL A 667 -6.40 -15.17 14.75
CA VAL A 667 -6.28 -16.56 14.30
C VAL A 667 -7.46 -17.39 14.81
N ALA A 668 -7.80 -17.28 16.11
CA ALA A 668 -8.93 -18.02 16.66
C ALA A 668 -10.28 -17.54 16.07
N TYR A 669 -10.50 -16.23 16.05
CA TYR A 669 -11.79 -15.67 15.64
C TYR A 669 -12.05 -15.81 14.15
N LEU A 670 -11.07 -15.45 13.31
CA LEU A 670 -11.19 -15.56 11.85
C LEU A 670 -11.20 -17.02 11.39
N GLY A 671 -10.49 -17.91 12.11
CA GLY A 671 -10.57 -19.36 11.89
C GLY A 671 -11.99 -19.89 12.02
N ASP A 672 -12.71 -19.51 13.09
CA ASP A 672 -14.11 -19.89 13.29
C ASP A 672 -15.04 -19.31 12.21
N VAL A 673 -14.84 -18.02 11.83
CA VAL A 673 -15.62 -17.40 10.76
C VAL A 673 -15.38 -18.09 9.42
N ALA A 674 -14.12 -18.38 9.08
CA ALA A 674 -13.74 -19.07 7.85
C ALA A 674 -14.28 -20.50 7.80
N ALA A 675 -14.19 -21.25 8.90
CA ALA A 675 -14.77 -22.61 9.01
C ALA A 675 -16.28 -22.59 8.79
N ASN A 676 -17.00 -21.64 9.41
CA ASN A 676 -18.44 -21.46 9.20
C ASN A 676 -18.79 -21.10 7.74
N ALA A 677 -17.91 -20.41 7.04
CA ALA A 677 -18.01 -20.09 5.61
C ALA A 677 -17.53 -21.24 4.70
N SER A 678 -17.15 -22.40 5.27
CA SER A 678 -16.62 -23.56 4.54
C SER A 678 -15.35 -23.22 3.73
N ILE A 679 -14.49 -22.38 4.28
CA ILE A 679 -13.19 -22.05 3.69
C ILE A 679 -12.16 -23.04 4.20
N ASN A 680 -11.40 -23.61 3.29
CA ASN A 680 -10.29 -24.49 3.60
C ASN A 680 -8.96 -23.76 3.47
N ASP A 681 -7.94 -24.24 4.18
CA ASP A 681 -6.57 -23.83 3.96
C ASP A 681 -6.04 -24.34 2.60
N LEU A 682 -4.88 -23.88 2.21
CA LEU A 682 -4.24 -24.26 0.94
C LEU A 682 -3.84 -25.73 0.86
N THR A 683 -3.87 -26.49 1.97
CA THR A 683 -3.69 -27.96 2.00
C THR A 683 -5.02 -28.73 1.89
N GLY A 684 -6.16 -28.02 1.88
CA GLY A 684 -7.50 -28.60 1.80
C GLY A 684 -8.15 -28.93 3.15
N LYS A 685 -7.52 -28.58 4.29
CA LYS A 685 -8.10 -28.73 5.61
C LYS A 685 -9.00 -27.55 5.96
N ALA A 686 -10.02 -27.78 6.78
CA ALA A 686 -10.84 -26.66 7.28
C ALA A 686 -9.98 -25.64 8.02
N ALA A 687 -10.18 -24.36 7.71
CA ALA A 687 -9.50 -23.28 8.41
C ALA A 687 -9.86 -23.32 9.90
N SER A 688 -8.88 -23.42 10.77
CA SER A 688 -9.11 -23.45 12.23
C SER A 688 -7.83 -23.10 12.98
N LYS A 689 -7.99 -22.67 14.24
CA LYS A 689 -6.87 -22.44 15.15
C LYS A 689 -5.99 -23.68 15.36
N GLU A 690 -6.57 -24.88 15.30
CA GLU A 690 -5.83 -26.13 15.45
C GLU A 690 -4.88 -26.42 14.29
N ASN A 691 -5.12 -25.80 13.14
CA ASN A 691 -4.29 -25.88 11.95
C ASN A 691 -3.39 -24.65 11.76
N ASP A 692 -3.21 -23.82 12.80
CA ASP A 692 -2.32 -22.66 12.79
C ASP A 692 -0.90 -23.05 12.37
N LEU A 693 -0.37 -22.40 11.36
CA LEU A 693 0.97 -22.64 10.82
C LEU A 693 2.10 -22.10 11.72
N GLY A 694 1.75 -21.39 12.80
CA GLY A 694 2.69 -20.83 13.74
C GLY A 694 3.41 -19.57 13.23
N SER A 695 4.57 -19.27 13.84
CA SER A 695 5.28 -18.02 13.60
C SER A 695 6.09 -17.98 12.30
N SER A 696 6.59 -19.12 11.80
CA SER A 696 7.57 -19.14 10.72
C SER A 696 7.11 -19.80 9.41
N LEU A 697 6.18 -20.74 9.45
CA LEU A 697 5.73 -21.45 8.25
C LEU A 697 4.63 -20.65 7.53
N ARG A 698 4.74 -20.51 6.22
CA ARG A 698 3.71 -19.88 5.37
C ARG A 698 3.48 -20.66 4.09
N LEU A 699 2.25 -20.60 3.59
CA LEU A 699 1.84 -21.25 2.36
C LEU A 699 1.41 -20.23 1.31
N LEU A 700 1.69 -20.55 0.05
CA LEU A 700 1.12 -19.88 -1.13
C LEU A 700 0.76 -20.92 -2.19
N ARG A 701 -0.15 -20.56 -3.09
CA ARG A 701 -0.51 -21.39 -4.24
C ARG A 701 -0.49 -20.55 -5.51
N ARG A 702 0.20 -21.09 -6.53
CA ARG A 702 0.16 -20.57 -7.90
C ARG A 702 -0.15 -21.73 -8.84
N GLY A 703 -1.32 -21.72 -9.46
CA GLY A 703 -1.81 -22.82 -10.28
C GLY A 703 -1.85 -24.15 -9.51
N GLN A 704 -1.16 -25.14 -10.04
CA GLN A 704 -1.02 -26.45 -9.41
C GLN A 704 0.15 -26.55 -8.42
N LEU A 705 0.91 -25.47 -8.22
CA LEU A 705 2.02 -25.47 -7.29
C LEU A 705 1.60 -24.94 -5.92
N LEU A 706 1.79 -25.76 -4.90
CA LEU A 706 1.71 -25.39 -3.49
C LEU A 706 3.13 -25.13 -2.97
N TRP A 707 3.33 -23.97 -2.40
CA TRP A 707 4.62 -23.50 -1.88
C TRP A 707 4.55 -23.42 -0.37
N ALA A 708 5.61 -23.86 0.30
CA ALA A 708 5.78 -23.67 1.74
C ALA A 708 7.13 -22.99 2.00
N PHE A 709 7.07 -21.92 2.80
CA PHE A 709 8.20 -21.05 3.13
C PHE A 709 8.45 -21.15 4.64
N ASN A 710 9.69 -21.42 5.02
CA ASN A 710 10.12 -21.38 6.40
C ASN A 710 10.96 -20.12 6.65
N TYR A 711 10.38 -19.13 7.30
CA TYR A 711 11.05 -17.88 7.70
C TYR A 711 11.87 -18.02 8.99
N GLY A 712 11.80 -19.19 9.64
CA GLY A 712 12.54 -19.44 10.88
C GLY A 712 14.00 -19.77 10.63
N THR A 713 14.78 -19.71 11.71
CA THR A 713 16.19 -20.11 11.77
C THR A 713 16.38 -21.57 12.16
N ASP A 714 15.29 -22.30 12.38
CA ASP A 714 15.25 -23.73 12.67
C ASP A 714 14.51 -24.49 11.57
N THR A 715 14.81 -25.80 11.44
CA THR A 715 14.06 -26.70 10.55
C THR A 715 12.65 -26.93 11.08
N VAL A 716 11.65 -26.86 10.21
CA VAL A 716 10.24 -27.12 10.54
C VAL A 716 9.71 -28.32 9.76
N ALA A 717 8.67 -28.97 10.29
CA ALA A 717 7.99 -30.03 9.56
C ALA A 717 7.29 -29.47 8.31
N ALA A 718 7.39 -30.16 7.19
CA ALA A 718 6.66 -29.81 5.98
C ALA A 718 5.14 -29.98 6.20
N PRO A 719 4.28 -29.17 5.54
CA PRO A 719 2.84 -29.35 5.62
C PRO A 719 2.43 -30.71 5.04
N THR A 720 1.38 -31.30 5.61
CA THR A 720 0.79 -32.51 5.04
C THR A 720 0.10 -32.15 3.72
N VAL A 721 0.62 -32.64 2.62
CA VAL A 721 0.03 -32.52 1.27
C VAL A 721 -0.65 -33.84 0.88
N GLY A 722 -1.53 -33.78 -0.13
CA GLY A 722 -2.22 -34.99 -0.62
C GLY A 722 -1.23 -36.08 -1.08
N GLU A 723 -1.64 -37.36 -1.02
CA GLU A 723 -0.81 -38.52 -1.38
C GLU A 723 -0.28 -38.46 -2.84
N ASP A 724 -1.03 -37.82 -3.73
CA ASP A 724 -0.68 -37.64 -5.15
C ASP A 724 0.25 -36.43 -5.39
N ALA A 725 0.63 -35.67 -4.37
CA ALA A 725 1.48 -34.50 -4.50
C ALA A 725 2.91 -34.90 -4.86
N LYS A 726 3.46 -34.26 -5.88
CA LYS A 726 4.84 -34.50 -6.35
C LYS A 726 5.74 -33.33 -5.94
N LEU A 727 6.79 -33.62 -5.18
CA LEU A 727 7.81 -32.63 -4.84
C LEU A 727 8.52 -32.11 -6.11
N VAL A 728 8.63 -30.80 -6.24
CA VAL A 728 9.24 -30.07 -7.36
C VAL A 728 10.54 -29.42 -6.93
N ILE A 729 10.55 -28.72 -5.78
CA ILE A 729 11.71 -28.04 -5.19
C ILE A 729 11.74 -28.35 -3.70
N GLY A 730 12.93 -28.42 -3.11
CA GLY A 730 13.14 -28.55 -1.67
C GLY A 730 13.04 -29.99 -1.15
N GLN A 731 12.51 -30.19 0.06
CA GLN A 731 12.44 -31.48 0.77
C GLN A 731 10.98 -31.81 1.14
N ALA A 732 10.65 -33.11 1.14
CA ALA A 732 9.28 -33.56 1.32
C ALA A 732 8.82 -33.60 2.79
N GLY A 733 9.71 -33.94 3.73
CA GLY A 733 9.35 -34.20 5.13
C GLY A 733 9.60 -33.04 6.08
N GLU A 734 10.56 -32.20 5.75
CA GLU A 734 10.99 -31.06 6.55
C GLU A 734 11.46 -29.91 5.66
N ILE A 735 11.40 -28.70 6.17
CA ILE A 735 11.87 -27.49 5.47
C ILE A 735 12.95 -26.86 6.35
N PRO A 736 14.19 -26.77 5.86
CA PRO A 736 15.30 -26.18 6.63
C PRO A 736 15.06 -24.69 6.93
N ALA A 737 15.90 -24.13 7.78
CA ALA A 737 15.94 -22.67 8.03
C ALA A 737 16.02 -21.91 6.69
N ALA A 738 15.29 -20.80 6.56
CA ALA A 738 15.20 -19.99 5.35
C ALA A 738 14.87 -20.82 4.08
N GLY A 739 14.21 -21.96 4.26
CA GLY A 739 13.99 -22.95 3.21
C GLY A 739 12.65 -22.79 2.49
N VAL A 740 12.62 -23.33 1.27
CA VAL A 740 11.40 -23.38 0.44
C VAL A 740 11.20 -24.80 -0.07
N SER A 741 9.96 -25.29 0.03
CA SER A 741 9.55 -26.53 -0.62
C SER A 741 8.32 -26.30 -1.50
N VAL A 742 8.29 -26.92 -2.66
CA VAL A 742 7.23 -26.73 -3.66
C VAL A 742 6.73 -28.10 -4.10
N TRP A 743 5.43 -28.28 -4.08
CA TRP A 743 4.78 -29.48 -4.58
C TRP A 743 3.82 -29.18 -5.72
N LYS A 744 3.79 -30.03 -6.72
CA LYS A 744 2.69 -30.09 -7.68
C LYS A 744 1.57 -30.89 -7.05
N VAL A 745 0.43 -30.25 -6.84
CA VAL A 745 -0.77 -30.83 -6.24
C VAL A 745 -1.86 -31.00 -7.30
N GLY A 746 -2.78 -31.92 -7.11
CA GLY A 746 -3.93 -32.07 -8.00
C GLY A 746 -4.76 -30.79 -8.07
N SER A 747 -5.47 -30.61 -9.20
CA SER A 747 -6.38 -29.49 -9.42
C SER A 747 -7.59 -29.53 -8.52
#